data_b55ad41e70c6118863766d3c637ec1c5
#
_entry.id   b55ad41e70c6118863766d3c637ec1c5
#
_cell.length_a   1.000
_cell.length_b   1.000
_cell.length_c   1.000
_cell.angle_alpha   90.00
_cell.angle_beta   90.00
_cell.angle_gamma   90.00
#
_symmetry.space_group_name_H-M   'P 1'
#
loop_
_entity.id
_entity.type
_entity.pdbx_description
1 polymer ?
#
loop_
_entity_poly.entity_id
_entity_poly.type
_entity_poly.pdbx_seq_one_letter_code
_entity_poly.pdbx_strand_id
1 'polypeptide(L)'
;MGLKFSATSLENCIEKACDELNIPKDDLRYKVIKEEKRFFKKIVEIEVIDEEGHKTNIREKEAIEEVEELNEFFGAKVENGKIIVTEFENKDEIITIKPCAGMILLINGQQVNGVTPVTAEDKLEYKFEEIEPIRSMDISITSDKMEAYITIKCIPAHTYELIDQGYHKNLILSKKKNSDKYPPKYTRTEIKELLQSKGIRFGIIEEELDIVCSEYGTDNVLIAKGLPAKDDISDEIQVLFKESEEVLDYEDSNERVDYRNRFLIANVKTGDIIGKIVPGTTGNDGQNILGVPIKRKTAKKVVVKISEGCKLENNTIIATEEGKPAYRANTFAVNKLYKVDQVDLKSGNIDFVGNVEIVGNVCEAMEVKAGNELHVGKNVESATVRSSGEIVVNGNILNSTVTAGSENVERKQYLDNLMNFKTIISDLTTSIKQVKENNLLGQKQDGEVIKILIENKFKSLPKITRSILNYNMSEGVQYSDLTTFIINKLLGLGPLKIKDFKELTNLERIVQEEIEEIETLIVIPSDIYMAYAQGSTIEASGNIYITGKGQYTSDITALNKIEFTNEKSACRGGVLSAGTEIILKSVGSVAGVNTILKVPKNGHIRADIAYNNTIFCFGEKQKMLEISAKNVDAYLDKSGEIIIDKFVL
;
A
#
# COMPACT_ATOMS: atom_id res chain seq x y z
N MET A 1 -37.29 -17.96 -27.37
CA MET A 1 -35.88 -17.61 -27.04
C MET A 1 -35.10 -17.71 -28.34
N GLY A 2 -34.55 -16.56 -28.80
CA GLY A 2 -33.78 -16.57 -30.06
C GLY A 2 -32.49 -17.39 -29.93
N LEU A 3 -32.13 -18.11 -30.94
CA LEU A 3 -30.89 -18.90 -31.01
C LEU A 3 -29.71 -17.91 -31.18
N LYS A 4 -28.66 -18.11 -30.38
CA LYS A 4 -27.48 -17.23 -30.35
C LYS A 4 -26.26 -17.91 -30.96
N PHE A 5 -25.56 -17.20 -31.82
CA PHE A 5 -24.35 -17.67 -32.49
C PHE A 5 -23.22 -16.70 -32.26
N SER A 6 -22.01 -17.22 -32.01
CA SER A 6 -20.82 -16.40 -31.78
C SER A 6 -19.63 -16.85 -32.63
N ALA A 7 -18.90 -15.86 -33.20
CA ALA A 7 -17.68 -16.11 -33.97
C ALA A 7 -16.71 -14.89 -33.94
N THR A 8 -15.61 -15.00 -34.64
CA THR A 8 -14.56 -13.95 -34.70
C THR A 8 -14.88 -12.80 -35.64
N SER A 9 -15.87 -12.98 -36.53
CA SER A 9 -16.40 -11.93 -37.42
C SER A 9 -17.91 -12.07 -37.61
N LEU A 10 -18.59 -11.01 -38.04
CA LEU A 10 -20.01 -11.02 -38.31
C LEU A 10 -20.34 -12.01 -39.45
N GLU A 11 -19.52 -12.07 -40.48
CA GLU A 11 -19.69 -12.97 -41.62
C GLU A 11 -19.63 -14.43 -41.17
N ASN A 12 -18.65 -14.81 -40.34
CA ASN A 12 -18.52 -16.16 -39.81
C ASN A 12 -19.66 -16.52 -38.83
N CYS A 13 -20.27 -15.52 -38.12
CA CYS A 13 -21.46 -15.74 -37.30
C CYS A 13 -22.68 -16.06 -38.18
N ILE A 14 -22.85 -15.34 -39.27
CA ILE A 14 -23.95 -15.53 -40.21
C ILE A 14 -23.80 -16.90 -40.92
N GLU A 15 -22.61 -17.23 -41.41
CA GLU A 15 -22.33 -18.54 -42.02
C GLU A 15 -22.67 -19.71 -41.08
N LYS A 16 -22.18 -19.59 -39.81
CA LYS A 16 -22.45 -20.60 -38.80
C LYS A 16 -23.95 -20.76 -38.49
N ALA A 17 -24.70 -19.64 -38.46
CA ALA A 17 -26.14 -19.68 -38.26
C ALA A 17 -26.88 -20.27 -39.46
N CYS A 18 -26.44 -19.96 -40.68
CA CYS A 18 -27.00 -20.52 -41.91
C CYS A 18 -26.79 -22.05 -42.01
N ASP A 19 -25.55 -22.49 -41.66
CA ASP A 19 -25.21 -23.92 -41.71
C ASP A 19 -25.98 -24.74 -40.65
N GLU A 20 -26.10 -24.24 -39.42
CA GLU A 20 -26.80 -24.93 -38.35
C GLU A 20 -28.35 -24.91 -38.51
N LEU A 21 -28.89 -23.85 -39.09
CA LEU A 21 -30.34 -23.69 -39.28
C LEU A 21 -30.80 -24.11 -40.67
N ASN A 22 -29.89 -24.42 -41.58
CA ASN A 22 -30.15 -24.77 -42.97
C ASN A 22 -31.00 -23.70 -43.71
N ILE A 23 -30.73 -22.43 -43.47
CA ILE A 23 -31.42 -21.27 -44.03
C ILE A 23 -30.46 -20.52 -44.95
N PRO A 24 -30.89 -20.12 -46.18
CA PRO A 24 -30.07 -19.28 -47.07
C PRO A 24 -29.70 -17.94 -46.41
N LYS A 25 -28.54 -17.42 -46.74
CA LYS A 25 -28.00 -16.17 -46.16
C LYS A 25 -28.92 -14.98 -46.33
N ASP A 26 -29.66 -14.91 -47.43
CA ASP A 26 -30.59 -13.85 -47.78
C ASP A 26 -31.90 -13.86 -46.98
N ASP A 27 -32.22 -15.02 -46.37
CA ASP A 27 -33.44 -15.23 -45.59
C ASP A 27 -33.19 -15.21 -44.08
N LEU A 28 -31.93 -15.14 -43.65
CA LEU A 28 -31.55 -15.11 -42.23
C LEU A 28 -31.75 -13.72 -41.64
N ARG A 29 -32.73 -13.56 -40.75
CA ARG A 29 -32.93 -12.33 -39.97
C ARG A 29 -32.26 -12.46 -38.62
N TYR A 30 -31.37 -11.53 -38.32
CA TYR A 30 -30.59 -11.55 -37.07
C TYR A 30 -30.42 -10.15 -36.47
N LYS A 31 -30.13 -10.11 -35.19
CA LYS A 31 -29.74 -8.92 -34.45
C LYS A 31 -28.36 -9.13 -33.82
N VAL A 32 -27.43 -8.19 -33.97
CA VAL A 32 -26.15 -8.26 -33.30
C VAL A 32 -26.36 -7.87 -31.84
N ILE A 33 -26.07 -8.78 -30.90
CA ILE A 33 -26.24 -8.57 -29.46
C ILE A 33 -24.97 -8.04 -28.85
N LYS A 34 -23.79 -8.47 -29.34
CA LYS A 34 -22.52 -8.15 -28.72
C LYS A 34 -21.40 -8.07 -29.76
N GLU A 35 -20.58 -7.01 -29.68
CA GLU A 35 -19.35 -6.85 -30.44
C GLU A 35 -18.27 -6.34 -29.50
N GLU A 36 -17.32 -7.21 -29.07
CA GLU A 36 -16.21 -6.86 -28.19
C GLU A 36 -14.86 -7.06 -28.89
N LYS A 37 -14.00 -6.03 -28.81
CA LYS A 37 -12.59 -6.13 -29.17
C LYS A 37 -11.76 -6.28 -27.90
N ARG A 38 -11.21 -7.48 -27.63
CA ARG A 38 -10.19 -7.69 -26.60
C ARG A 38 -8.85 -7.99 -27.26
N PHE A 39 -7.83 -7.32 -26.83
CA PHE A 39 -6.42 -7.18 -27.21
C PHE A 39 -5.86 -8.04 -28.40
N PHE A 40 -6.43 -9.18 -28.78
CA PHE A 40 -6.05 -9.99 -29.97
C PHE A 40 -7.19 -10.84 -30.55
N LYS A 41 -8.44 -10.71 -30.09
CA LYS A 41 -9.59 -11.42 -30.68
C LYS A 41 -10.82 -10.53 -30.70
N LYS A 42 -11.46 -10.41 -31.88
CA LYS A 42 -12.79 -9.81 -32.04
C LYS A 42 -13.81 -10.95 -31.85
N ILE A 43 -14.82 -10.76 -31.01
CA ILE A 43 -15.93 -11.70 -30.82
C ILE A 43 -17.21 -10.95 -31.15
N VAL A 44 -17.97 -11.52 -32.08
CA VAL A 44 -19.29 -11.02 -32.48
C VAL A 44 -20.31 -12.09 -32.12
N GLU A 45 -21.43 -11.70 -31.52
CA GLU A 45 -22.54 -12.56 -31.16
C GLU A 45 -23.82 -12.02 -31.78
N ILE A 46 -24.55 -12.89 -32.49
CA ILE A 46 -25.84 -12.59 -33.14
C ILE A 46 -26.94 -13.45 -32.53
N GLU A 47 -28.17 -12.92 -32.48
CA GLU A 47 -29.40 -13.63 -32.13
C GLU A 47 -30.30 -13.67 -33.36
N VAL A 48 -30.70 -14.88 -33.75
CA VAL A 48 -31.64 -15.07 -34.87
C VAL A 48 -33.04 -14.74 -34.39
N ILE A 49 -33.73 -13.87 -35.13
CA ILE A 49 -35.10 -13.43 -34.82
C ILE A 49 -36.05 -14.36 -35.57
N ASP A 50 -36.77 -15.19 -34.82
CA ASP A 50 -37.82 -16.06 -35.33
C ASP A 50 -39.16 -15.34 -35.17
N GLU A 51 -39.66 -14.69 -36.21
CA GLU A 51 -41.04 -14.21 -36.26
C GLU A 51 -41.91 -15.31 -36.83
N GLU A 52 -42.65 -15.96 -35.96
CA GLU A 52 -43.83 -16.78 -36.20
C GLU A 52 -43.73 -17.96 -37.22
N GLY A 53 -43.70 -19.15 -36.66
CA GLY A 53 -44.41 -20.34 -37.15
C GLY A 53 -44.63 -20.50 -38.67
N HIS A 54 -43.57 -20.76 -39.41
CA HIS A 54 -43.78 -21.31 -40.74
C HIS A 54 -43.80 -22.86 -40.64
N LYS A 55 -45.03 -23.36 -40.64
CA LYS A 55 -45.34 -24.75 -41.03
C LYS A 55 -44.63 -25.05 -42.34
N THR A 56 -43.68 -25.95 -42.30
CA THR A 56 -43.19 -26.64 -43.50
C THR A 56 -44.33 -27.36 -44.16
N ASN A 57 -44.94 -26.72 -45.10
CA ASN A 57 -45.79 -27.39 -46.06
C ASN A 57 -44.89 -28.14 -47.06
N ILE A 58 -44.81 -29.41 -46.88
CA ILE A 58 -44.32 -30.40 -47.86
C ILE A 58 -45.19 -30.25 -49.12
N ARG A 59 -44.59 -29.67 -50.17
CA ARG A 59 -45.08 -29.81 -51.52
C ARG A 59 -44.75 -31.23 -52.00
N GLU A 60 -45.63 -32.14 -51.69
CA GLU A 60 -45.84 -33.40 -52.46
C GLU A 60 -47.33 -33.69 -52.44
N LYS A 61 -48.04 -32.94 -53.23
CA LYS A 61 -49.38 -33.31 -53.71
C LYS A 61 -49.57 -32.62 -55.04
N GLU A 62 -49.18 -33.31 -56.04
CA GLU A 62 -49.78 -33.23 -57.38
C GLU A 62 -49.20 -34.36 -58.24
N ALA A 63 -49.80 -35.50 -58.16
CA ALA A 63 -50.04 -36.40 -59.31
C ALA A 63 -50.89 -37.59 -58.85
N ILE A 64 -51.94 -37.75 -59.50
CA ILE A 64 -52.84 -38.90 -59.53
C ILE A 64 -54.06 -38.82 -58.60
N GLU A 65 -55.01 -37.94 -58.90
CA GLU A 65 -56.42 -38.28 -58.76
C GLU A 65 -56.85 -39.03 -59.99
N GLU A 66 -56.74 -40.32 -59.99
CA GLU A 66 -57.66 -41.13 -60.75
C GLU A 66 -58.77 -41.59 -59.82
N VAL A 67 -59.96 -41.15 -60.14
CA VAL A 67 -61.20 -41.45 -59.47
C VAL A 67 -61.45 -42.97 -59.61
N GLU A 68 -61.14 -43.77 -58.56
CA GLU A 68 -61.75 -45.12 -58.39
C GLU A 68 -63.06 -44.91 -57.57
N GLU A 69 -64.17 -45.22 -58.18
CA GLU A 69 -65.48 -45.31 -57.53
C GLU A 69 -65.38 -46.15 -56.26
N LEU A 70 -65.72 -45.60 -55.12
CA LEU A 70 -65.84 -46.24 -53.84
C LEU A 70 -66.91 -47.37 -53.89
N ASN A 71 -66.50 -48.65 -54.06
CA ASN A 71 -67.28 -49.77 -53.63
C ASN A 71 -67.18 -49.87 -52.09
N GLU A 72 -68.16 -49.33 -51.41
CA GLU A 72 -68.12 -49.12 -49.93
C GLU A 72 -68.05 -50.39 -49.09
N PHE A 73 -68.13 -51.62 -49.65
CA PHE A 73 -68.20 -52.84 -48.90
C PHE A 73 -67.35 -54.02 -49.42
N PHE A 74 -66.57 -53.88 -50.46
CA PHE A 74 -65.83 -55.00 -51.10
C PHE A 74 -64.35 -54.67 -51.27
N GLY A 75 -63.45 -55.67 -51.11
CA GLY A 75 -61.97 -55.47 -51.09
C GLY A 75 -61.35 -55.95 -49.80
N ALA A 76 -60.08 -55.61 -49.58
CA ALA A 76 -59.42 -55.83 -48.32
C ALA A 76 -59.38 -54.52 -47.47
N LYS A 77 -59.63 -54.63 -46.16
CA LYS A 77 -59.54 -53.53 -45.20
C LYS A 77 -58.74 -53.95 -43.98
N VAL A 78 -58.28 -52.93 -43.18
CA VAL A 78 -57.75 -53.15 -41.82
C VAL A 78 -58.72 -52.49 -40.84
N GLU A 79 -59.25 -53.32 -39.93
CA GLU A 79 -60.12 -52.77 -38.85
C GLU A 79 -59.72 -53.41 -37.51
N ASN A 80 -59.48 -52.57 -36.51
CA ASN A 80 -59.01 -52.98 -35.19
C ASN A 80 -57.77 -53.92 -35.26
N GLY A 81 -56.81 -53.57 -36.15
CA GLY A 81 -55.58 -54.34 -36.34
C GLY A 81 -55.79 -55.75 -37.02
N LYS A 82 -56.94 -56.02 -37.53
CA LYS A 82 -57.23 -57.25 -38.29
C LYS A 82 -57.41 -56.97 -39.77
N ILE A 83 -56.82 -57.79 -40.60
CA ILE A 83 -57.02 -57.75 -42.07
C ILE A 83 -58.29 -58.51 -42.38
N ILE A 84 -59.27 -57.88 -43.03
CA ILE A 84 -60.55 -58.44 -43.40
C ILE A 84 -60.66 -58.33 -44.93
N VAL A 85 -60.99 -59.45 -45.57
CA VAL A 85 -61.19 -59.51 -47.03
C VAL A 85 -62.67 -59.85 -47.31
N THR A 86 -63.30 -59.01 -48.16
CA THR A 86 -64.69 -59.21 -48.62
C THR A 86 -64.66 -59.25 -50.14
N GLU A 87 -65.05 -60.39 -50.71
CA GLU A 87 -64.98 -60.59 -52.16
C GLU A 87 -66.02 -59.77 -52.91
N PHE A 88 -65.69 -59.35 -54.14
CA PHE A 88 -66.65 -58.71 -55.04
C PHE A 88 -67.71 -59.70 -55.56
N GLU A 89 -68.90 -59.24 -55.80
CA GLU A 89 -69.95 -60.07 -56.43
C GLU A 89 -69.50 -60.63 -57.76
N ASN A 90 -68.62 -59.95 -58.47
CA ASN A 90 -68.05 -60.41 -59.71
C ASN A 90 -66.72 -61.15 -59.41
N LYS A 91 -66.70 -62.47 -59.54
CA LYS A 91 -65.62 -63.42 -59.25
C LYS A 91 -64.32 -63.21 -60.07
N ASP A 92 -64.33 -62.34 -61.08
CA ASP A 92 -63.16 -62.06 -61.92
C ASP A 92 -62.26 -60.93 -61.36
N GLU A 93 -62.67 -60.29 -60.30
CA GLU A 93 -61.88 -59.23 -59.67
C GLU A 93 -60.95 -59.76 -58.55
N ILE A 94 -59.65 -59.56 -58.76
CA ILE A 94 -58.61 -60.06 -57.88
C ILE A 94 -58.30 -58.96 -56.81
N ILE A 95 -58.41 -59.29 -55.52
CA ILE A 95 -58.00 -58.46 -54.39
C ILE A 95 -56.54 -58.79 -54.07
N THR A 96 -55.72 -57.79 -53.88
CA THR A 96 -54.29 -57.96 -53.52
C THR A 96 -53.92 -57.22 -52.24
N ILE A 97 -52.98 -57.81 -51.50
CA ILE A 97 -52.42 -57.20 -50.29
C ILE A 97 -50.90 -57.10 -50.42
N LYS A 98 -50.34 -56.00 -50.04
CA LYS A 98 -48.87 -55.75 -49.95
C LYS A 98 -48.47 -55.46 -48.52
N PRO A 99 -47.53 -56.24 -47.89
CA PRO A 99 -47.03 -55.99 -46.58
C PRO A 99 -46.19 -54.71 -46.56
N CYS A 100 -46.16 -54.03 -45.42
CA CYS A 100 -45.23 -52.88 -45.14
C CYS A 100 -43.86 -53.40 -44.71
N ALA A 101 -42.84 -52.50 -44.77
CA ALA A 101 -41.48 -52.87 -44.43
C ALA A 101 -41.36 -53.30 -42.94
N GLY A 102 -40.62 -54.38 -42.66
CA GLY A 102 -40.47 -55.02 -41.36
C GLY A 102 -41.69 -55.74 -40.82
N MET A 103 -42.66 -56.09 -41.72
CA MET A 103 -43.82 -56.92 -41.42
C MET A 103 -43.66 -58.31 -42.08
N ILE A 104 -43.89 -59.35 -41.34
CA ILE A 104 -43.98 -60.72 -41.81
C ILE A 104 -45.45 -60.99 -41.95
N LEU A 105 -45.94 -61.11 -43.22
CA LEU A 105 -47.33 -61.47 -43.54
C LEU A 105 -47.34 -62.94 -43.92
N LEU A 106 -48.21 -63.66 -43.29
CA LEU A 106 -48.48 -65.11 -43.62
C LEU A 106 -49.85 -65.24 -44.19
N ILE A 107 -49.93 -65.87 -45.37
CA ILE A 107 -51.19 -66.25 -46.02
C ILE A 107 -51.22 -67.77 -46.05
N ASN A 108 -52.20 -68.37 -45.38
CA ASN A 108 -52.32 -69.82 -45.23
C ASN A 108 -51.06 -70.52 -44.71
N GLY A 109 -50.31 -69.78 -43.82
CA GLY A 109 -49.07 -70.21 -43.19
C GLY A 109 -47.82 -70.03 -44.08
N GLN A 110 -47.90 -69.49 -45.28
CA GLN A 110 -46.77 -69.16 -46.15
C GLN A 110 -46.46 -67.69 -46.12
N GLN A 111 -45.17 -67.36 -45.90
CA GLN A 111 -44.73 -65.97 -45.87
C GLN A 111 -44.71 -65.29 -47.23
N VAL A 112 -45.27 -64.10 -47.33
CA VAL A 112 -45.32 -63.32 -48.56
C VAL A 112 -44.61 -61.98 -48.39
N ASN A 113 -43.82 -61.55 -49.40
CA ASN A 113 -42.99 -60.37 -49.36
C ASN A 113 -43.37 -59.30 -50.37
N GLY A 114 -44.36 -59.54 -51.18
CA GLY A 114 -44.77 -58.60 -52.24
C GLY A 114 -46.31 -58.52 -52.38
N VAL A 115 -46.74 -57.89 -53.45
CA VAL A 115 -48.20 -57.87 -53.80
C VAL A 115 -48.67 -59.27 -54.04
N THR A 116 -49.60 -59.74 -53.22
CA THR A 116 -50.11 -61.11 -53.27
C THR A 116 -51.64 -61.14 -53.35
N PRO A 117 -52.25 -61.94 -54.25
CA PRO A 117 -53.68 -62.05 -54.31
C PRO A 117 -54.22 -62.77 -53.08
N VAL A 118 -55.38 -62.33 -52.58
CA VAL A 118 -56.05 -62.93 -51.43
C VAL A 118 -57.57 -63.10 -51.70
N THR A 119 -58.16 -64.07 -51.04
CA THR A 119 -59.57 -64.33 -51.01
C THR A 119 -60.17 -64.30 -49.63
N ALA A 120 -61.45 -64.24 -49.45
CA ALA A 120 -62.15 -64.25 -48.17
C ALA A 120 -61.93 -65.58 -47.36
N GLU A 121 -61.52 -66.67 -48.02
CA GLU A 121 -61.21 -67.95 -47.37
C GLU A 121 -59.80 -68.06 -46.84
N ASP A 122 -58.89 -67.11 -47.24
CA ASP A 122 -57.50 -67.14 -46.83
C ASP A 122 -57.32 -66.75 -45.37
N LYS A 123 -56.50 -67.51 -44.64
CA LYS A 123 -56.12 -67.23 -43.30
C LYS A 123 -54.94 -66.21 -43.29
N LEU A 124 -55.22 -64.98 -42.93
CA LEU A 124 -54.24 -63.95 -42.90
C LEU A 124 -53.70 -63.74 -41.45
N GLU A 125 -52.42 -63.95 -41.29
CA GLU A 125 -51.71 -63.71 -40.02
C GLU A 125 -50.51 -62.78 -40.25
N TYR A 126 -50.21 -61.92 -39.32
CA TYR A 126 -49.04 -61.06 -39.44
C TYR A 126 -48.26 -60.89 -38.11
N LYS A 127 -46.99 -60.65 -38.25
CA LYS A 127 -46.11 -60.28 -37.17
C LYS A 127 -45.20 -59.12 -37.63
N PHE A 128 -44.84 -58.21 -36.70
CA PHE A 128 -43.76 -57.30 -36.95
C PHE A 128 -42.45 -57.92 -36.45
N GLU A 129 -41.35 -57.63 -37.14
CA GLU A 129 -40.01 -58.00 -36.66
C GLU A 129 -39.74 -57.43 -35.28
N GLU A 130 -39.43 -58.27 -34.29
CA GLU A 130 -39.08 -57.88 -32.97
C GLU A 130 -37.60 -57.41 -32.98
N ILE A 131 -37.37 -56.16 -32.71
CA ILE A 131 -36.03 -55.61 -32.48
C ILE A 131 -35.84 -55.58 -30.99
N GLU A 132 -34.76 -56.17 -30.48
CA GLU A 132 -34.46 -56.07 -29.06
C GLU A 132 -33.94 -54.67 -28.72
N PRO A 133 -34.35 -54.07 -27.58
CA PRO A 133 -33.85 -52.81 -27.15
C PRO A 133 -32.39 -52.92 -26.68
N ILE A 134 -31.54 -51.95 -27.06
CA ILE A 134 -30.11 -51.98 -26.80
C ILE A 134 -29.77 -50.92 -25.76
N ARG A 135 -28.91 -51.27 -24.79
CA ARG A 135 -28.28 -50.33 -23.86
C ARG A 135 -26.77 -50.47 -23.92
N SER A 136 -26.09 -49.35 -23.78
CA SER A 136 -24.63 -49.31 -23.65
C SER A 136 -24.24 -48.25 -22.66
N MET A 137 -23.16 -48.48 -21.89
CA MET A 137 -22.56 -47.49 -21.03
C MET A 137 -21.05 -47.45 -21.28
N ASP A 138 -20.49 -46.27 -21.21
CA ASP A 138 -19.06 -46.04 -21.27
C ASP A 138 -18.63 -44.98 -20.25
N ILE A 139 -17.39 -45.12 -19.73
CA ILE A 139 -16.79 -44.19 -18.79
C ILE A 139 -15.54 -43.63 -19.43
N SER A 140 -15.53 -42.32 -19.60
CA SER A 140 -14.39 -41.52 -20.01
C SER A 140 -13.68 -40.95 -18.81
N ILE A 141 -12.34 -40.97 -18.85
CA ILE A 141 -11.48 -40.43 -17.78
C ILE A 141 -10.65 -39.29 -18.38
N THR A 142 -10.57 -38.16 -17.67
CA THR A 142 -9.73 -37.01 -18.07
C THR A 142 -8.25 -37.39 -18.12
N SER A 143 -7.48 -36.72 -18.97
CA SER A 143 -6.05 -37.00 -19.18
C SER A 143 -5.21 -36.88 -17.90
N ASP A 144 -5.60 -35.98 -16.98
CA ASP A 144 -5.00 -35.76 -15.66
C ASP A 144 -5.49 -36.75 -14.60
N LYS A 145 -6.47 -37.61 -14.96
CA LYS A 145 -7.10 -38.62 -14.08
C LYS A 145 -7.78 -37.98 -12.85
N MET A 146 -8.27 -36.76 -12.99
CA MET A 146 -8.96 -36.06 -11.91
C MET A 146 -10.47 -36.21 -11.97
N GLU A 147 -11.04 -36.51 -13.13
CA GLU A 147 -12.48 -36.60 -13.29
C GLU A 147 -12.83 -37.80 -14.16
N ALA A 148 -13.97 -38.42 -13.87
CA ALA A 148 -14.56 -39.48 -14.71
C ALA A 148 -16.02 -39.16 -15.00
N TYR A 149 -16.39 -39.36 -16.25
CA TYR A 149 -17.72 -39.08 -16.76
C TYR A 149 -18.33 -40.35 -17.34
N ILE A 150 -19.64 -40.56 -17.12
CA ILE A 150 -20.40 -41.67 -17.67
C ILE A 150 -21.33 -41.18 -18.76
N THR A 151 -21.44 -41.96 -19.82
CA THR A 151 -22.42 -41.80 -20.88
C THR A 151 -23.19 -43.08 -21.00
N ILE A 152 -24.52 -43.02 -20.91
CA ILE A 152 -25.44 -44.15 -21.13
C ILE A 152 -26.29 -43.86 -22.36
N LYS A 153 -26.28 -44.79 -23.30
CA LYS A 153 -27.11 -44.73 -24.49
C LYS A 153 -28.11 -45.87 -24.45
N CYS A 154 -29.38 -45.55 -24.62
CA CYS A 154 -30.47 -46.49 -24.76
C CYS A 154 -31.16 -46.31 -26.11
N ILE A 155 -31.32 -47.38 -26.83
CA ILE A 155 -32.11 -47.43 -28.07
C ILE A 155 -33.33 -48.29 -27.76
N PRO A 156 -34.52 -47.69 -27.64
CA PRO A 156 -35.76 -48.48 -27.41
C PRO A 156 -36.13 -49.27 -28.61
N ALA A 157 -36.69 -50.45 -28.40
CA ALA A 157 -37.40 -51.19 -29.43
C ALA A 157 -38.77 -50.56 -29.63
N HIS A 158 -39.23 -50.58 -30.84
CA HIS A 158 -40.56 -50.10 -31.21
C HIS A 158 -41.49 -51.24 -31.50
N THR A 159 -42.64 -51.25 -30.83
CA THR A 159 -43.73 -52.13 -31.23
C THR A 159 -44.60 -51.40 -32.24
N TYR A 160 -45.10 -52.13 -33.19
CA TYR A 160 -45.94 -51.60 -34.29
C TYR A 160 -47.31 -52.27 -34.29
N GLU A 161 -48.30 -51.52 -34.73
CA GLU A 161 -49.64 -52.01 -35.06
C GLU A 161 -50.06 -51.56 -36.47
N LEU A 162 -50.98 -52.29 -37.10
CA LEU A 162 -51.52 -51.86 -38.39
C LEU A 162 -52.37 -50.62 -38.21
N ILE A 163 -52.30 -49.74 -39.20
CA ILE A 163 -53.20 -48.60 -39.32
C ILE A 163 -54.51 -49.12 -39.95
N ASP A 164 -55.64 -48.80 -39.30
CA ASP A 164 -56.97 -49.12 -39.85
C ASP A 164 -57.17 -48.36 -41.17
N GLN A 165 -57.62 -49.08 -42.18
CA GLN A 165 -57.83 -48.61 -43.55
C GLN A 165 -59.16 -49.14 -44.05
N GLY A 166 -59.89 -48.36 -44.85
CA GLY A 166 -61.13 -48.77 -45.48
C GLY A 166 -60.91 -49.89 -46.55
N TYR A 167 -61.98 -50.26 -47.23
CA TYR A 167 -61.89 -51.24 -48.27
C TYR A 167 -61.10 -50.74 -49.49
N HIS A 168 -60.13 -51.55 -49.92
CA HIS A 168 -59.31 -51.32 -51.11
C HIS A 168 -59.17 -52.59 -51.93
N LYS A 169 -59.24 -52.48 -53.23
CA LYS A 169 -58.96 -53.58 -54.13
C LYS A 169 -57.49 -54.02 -54.04
N ASN A 170 -56.61 -53.05 -53.95
CA ASN A 170 -55.14 -53.23 -53.74
C ASN A 170 -54.72 -52.64 -52.41
N LEU A 171 -54.81 -53.41 -51.32
CA LEU A 171 -54.50 -52.92 -49.98
C LEU A 171 -53.00 -52.90 -49.72
N ILE A 172 -52.44 -51.75 -49.54
CA ILE A 172 -51.06 -51.57 -49.06
C ILE A 172 -51.13 -51.40 -47.57
N LEU A 173 -50.63 -52.35 -46.79
CA LEU A 173 -50.60 -52.30 -45.34
C LEU A 173 -49.67 -51.22 -44.86
N SER A 174 -50.13 -50.47 -43.90
CA SER A 174 -49.34 -49.36 -43.23
C SER A 174 -49.31 -49.65 -41.76
N LYS A 175 -48.13 -49.31 -41.13
CA LYS A 175 -47.93 -49.49 -39.69
C LYS A 175 -47.78 -48.15 -38.97
N LYS A 176 -48.32 -48.09 -37.80
CA LYS A 176 -48.02 -47.00 -36.86
C LYS A 176 -47.27 -47.56 -35.65
N LYS A 177 -46.44 -46.68 -35.03
CA LYS A 177 -45.77 -46.99 -33.79
C LYS A 177 -46.81 -47.05 -32.65
N ASN A 178 -46.81 -48.13 -31.91
CA ASN A 178 -47.77 -48.38 -30.82
C ASN A 178 -47.13 -47.98 -29.47
N SER A 179 -45.96 -48.56 -29.16
CA SER A 179 -45.28 -48.29 -27.90
C SER A 179 -43.76 -48.45 -28.02
N ASP A 180 -43.08 -47.87 -27.09
CA ASP A 180 -41.60 -48.04 -26.91
C ASP A 180 -41.33 -49.03 -25.80
N LYS A 181 -40.54 -50.05 -26.11
CA LYS A 181 -40.02 -50.99 -25.14
C LYS A 181 -38.55 -50.60 -24.81
N TYR A 182 -38.34 -50.12 -23.62
CA TYR A 182 -36.99 -49.74 -23.17
C TYR A 182 -36.26 -50.94 -22.59
N PRO A 183 -34.93 -51.00 -22.68
CA PRO A 183 -34.14 -52.00 -21.97
C PRO A 183 -34.20 -51.73 -20.45
N PRO A 184 -33.88 -52.72 -19.60
CA PRO A 184 -33.81 -52.50 -18.17
C PRO A 184 -32.77 -51.40 -17.87
N LYS A 185 -33.04 -50.50 -16.91
CA LYS A 185 -32.09 -49.48 -16.47
C LYS A 185 -30.85 -50.13 -15.88
N TYR A 186 -29.70 -49.39 -15.93
CA TYR A 186 -28.49 -49.85 -15.29
C TYR A 186 -28.63 -49.78 -13.78
N THR A 187 -28.12 -50.79 -13.11
CA THR A 187 -28.08 -50.86 -11.66
C THR A 187 -26.79 -50.22 -11.12
N ARG A 188 -26.86 -49.74 -9.90
CA ARG A 188 -25.70 -49.17 -9.21
C ARG A 188 -24.52 -50.16 -9.16
N THR A 189 -24.80 -51.46 -9.03
CA THR A 189 -23.79 -52.53 -9.04
C THR A 189 -23.06 -52.60 -10.37
N GLU A 190 -23.80 -52.62 -11.50
CA GLU A 190 -23.20 -52.65 -12.83
C GLU A 190 -22.30 -51.44 -13.10
N ILE A 191 -22.73 -50.24 -12.67
CA ILE A 191 -21.91 -49.00 -12.81
C ILE A 191 -20.66 -49.10 -11.95
N LYS A 192 -20.76 -49.57 -10.70
CA LYS A 192 -19.60 -49.73 -9.79
C LYS A 192 -18.64 -50.80 -10.31
N GLU A 193 -19.09 -51.86 -10.89
CA GLU A 193 -18.24 -52.86 -11.53
C GLU A 193 -17.46 -52.29 -12.72
N LEU A 194 -18.13 -51.45 -13.55
CA LEU A 194 -17.46 -50.74 -14.63
C LEU A 194 -16.44 -49.73 -14.11
N LEU A 195 -16.76 -48.96 -13.06
CA LEU A 195 -15.83 -48.04 -12.40
C LEU A 195 -14.59 -48.81 -11.89
N GLN A 196 -14.81 -49.93 -11.22
CA GLN A 196 -13.73 -50.78 -10.71
C GLN A 196 -12.86 -51.36 -11.84
N SER A 197 -13.49 -51.79 -12.96
CA SER A 197 -12.77 -52.28 -14.14
C SER A 197 -11.87 -51.24 -14.79
N LYS A 198 -12.29 -49.95 -14.76
CA LYS A 198 -11.50 -48.82 -15.23
C LYS A 198 -10.47 -48.31 -14.16
N GLY A 199 -10.41 -48.99 -12.99
CA GLY A 199 -9.47 -48.66 -11.90
C GLY A 199 -9.88 -47.48 -11.01
N ILE A 200 -11.09 -46.95 -11.15
CA ILE A 200 -11.58 -45.83 -10.36
C ILE A 200 -11.93 -46.32 -8.96
N ARG A 201 -11.25 -45.73 -7.93
CA ARG A 201 -11.34 -46.17 -6.54
C ARG A 201 -11.57 -45.02 -5.56
N PHE A 202 -11.42 -43.77 -6.00
CA PHE A 202 -11.48 -42.59 -5.14
C PHE A 202 -12.41 -41.53 -5.72
N GLY A 203 -13.09 -40.82 -4.84
CA GLY A 203 -13.90 -39.64 -5.21
C GLY A 203 -15.16 -39.94 -5.98
N ILE A 204 -15.71 -41.17 -5.87
CA ILE A 204 -16.97 -41.55 -6.51
C ILE A 204 -18.11 -40.73 -5.91
N ILE A 205 -18.91 -40.10 -6.76
CA ILE A 205 -20.05 -39.26 -6.38
C ILE A 205 -21.30 -40.13 -6.32
N GLU A 206 -21.63 -40.64 -5.14
CA GLU A 206 -22.70 -41.58 -4.92
C GLU A 206 -24.08 -41.04 -5.31
N GLU A 207 -24.32 -39.76 -5.13
CA GLU A 207 -25.56 -39.05 -5.49
C GLU A 207 -25.78 -39.05 -7.01
N GLU A 208 -24.74 -38.82 -7.79
CA GLU A 208 -24.80 -38.83 -9.24
C GLU A 208 -25.05 -40.26 -9.80
N LEU A 209 -24.53 -41.28 -9.13
CA LEU A 209 -24.84 -42.69 -9.51
C LEU A 209 -26.31 -42.99 -9.37
N ASP A 210 -26.99 -42.49 -8.36
CA ASP A 210 -28.42 -42.68 -8.14
C ASP A 210 -29.24 -41.98 -9.23
N ILE A 211 -28.85 -40.77 -9.62
CA ILE A 211 -29.46 -40.01 -10.72
C ILE A 211 -29.30 -40.80 -12.05
N VAL A 212 -28.08 -41.20 -12.35
CA VAL A 212 -27.77 -41.97 -13.59
C VAL A 212 -28.55 -43.29 -13.65
N CYS A 213 -28.72 -44.00 -12.54
CA CYS A 213 -29.53 -45.23 -12.48
C CYS A 213 -31.02 -44.96 -12.69
N SER A 214 -31.49 -43.73 -12.41
CA SER A 214 -32.91 -43.38 -12.56
C SER A 214 -33.32 -43.09 -14.00
N GLU A 215 -32.37 -42.88 -14.90
CA GLU A 215 -32.60 -42.44 -16.28
C GLU A 215 -32.30 -43.55 -17.29
N TYR A 216 -32.91 -43.49 -18.49
CA TYR A 216 -32.64 -44.41 -19.59
C TYR A 216 -31.46 -43.99 -20.46
N GLY A 217 -31.02 -42.75 -20.37
CA GLY A 217 -29.88 -42.22 -21.11
C GLY A 217 -29.30 -41.00 -20.44
N THR A 218 -27.99 -40.91 -20.40
CA THR A 218 -27.26 -39.77 -19.84
C THR A 218 -26.06 -39.47 -20.72
N ASP A 219 -25.67 -38.20 -20.83
CA ASP A 219 -24.52 -37.82 -21.60
C ASP A 219 -23.54 -37.06 -20.71
N ASN A 220 -22.31 -37.58 -20.65
CA ASN A 220 -21.16 -36.94 -20.00
C ASN A 220 -21.42 -36.47 -18.56
N VAL A 221 -22.02 -37.31 -17.71
CA VAL A 221 -22.29 -36.98 -16.29
C VAL A 221 -21.05 -37.26 -15.45
N LEU A 222 -20.64 -36.31 -14.63
CA LEU A 222 -19.48 -36.44 -13.71
C LEU A 222 -19.83 -37.41 -12.56
N ILE A 223 -19.15 -38.58 -12.52
CA ILE A 223 -19.41 -39.64 -11.52
C ILE A 223 -18.26 -39.88 -10.54
N ALA A 224 -17.09 -39.33 -10.81
CA ALA A 224 -15.97 -39.36 -9.87
C ALA A 224 -15.10 -38.14 -10.04
N LYS A 225 -14.63 -37.60 -8.90
CA LYS A 225 -13.75 -36.41 -8.82
C LYS A 225 -12.62 -36.62 -7.84
N GLY A 226 -11.38 -36.42 -8.31
CA GLY A 226 -10.19 -36.45 -7.49
C GLY A 226 -10.05 -35.21 -6.57
N LEU A 227 -9.20 -35.31 -5.58
CA LEU A 227 -8.82 -34.22 -4.72
C LEU A 227 -7.54 -33.58 -5.26
N PRO A 228 -7.55 -32.31 -5.71
CA PRO A 228 -6.34 -31.65 -6.19
C PRO A 228 -5.37 -31.39 -5.03
N ALA A 229 -4.06 -31.48 -5.32
CA ALA A 229 -3.05 -31.07 -4.36
C ALA A 229 -3.09 -29.56 -4.15
N LYS A 230 -2.95 -29.12 -2.91
CA LYS A 230 -2.81 -27.72 -2.54
C LYS A 230 -1.33 -27.49 -2.21
N ASP A 231 -0.64 -26.66 -3.00
CA ASP A 231 0.79 -26.37 -2.82
C ASP A 231 1.04 -25.57 -1.53
N ASP A 232 2.25 -25.69 -0.99
CA ASP A 232 2.70 -24.87 0.14
C ASP A 232 2.82 -23.40 -0.32
N ILE A 233 2.48 -22.47 0.56
CA ILE A 233 2.75 -21.04 0.38
C ILE A 233 4.04 -20.72 1.11
N SER A 234 4.98 -20.07 0.42
CA SER A 234 6.27 -19.66 1.01
C SER A 234 6.11 -18.57 2.06
N ASP A 235 7.08 -18.51 3.00
CA ASP A 235 7.20 -17.34 3.86
C ASP A 235 7.43 -16.08 3.02
N GLU A 236 6.89 -14.95 3.47
CA GLU A 236 7.03 -13.64 2.84
C GLU A 236 7.78 -12.69 3.76
N ILE A 237 8.73 -11.92 3.20
CA ILE A 237 9.42 -10.84 3.92
C ILE A 237 8.72 -9.54 3.60
N GLN A 238 8.16 -8.89 4.61
CA GLN A 238 7.60 -7.56 4.53
C GLN A 238 8.61 -6.56 5.06
N VAL A 239 9.11 -5.66 4.19
CA VAL A 239 9.95 -4.52 4.55
C VAL A 239 9.01 -3.38 4.95
N LEU A 240 9.21 -2.79 6.14
CA LEU A 240 8.31 -1.80 6.73
C LEU A 240 8.88 -0.37 6.67
N PHE A 241 9.94 -0.16 5.92
CA PHE A 241 10.48 1.16 5.62
C PHE A 241 10.57 1.38 4.10
N LYS A 242 10.67 2.63 3.69
CA LYS A 242 10.87 2.95 2.27
C LYS A 242 12.37 2.85 1.95
N GLU A 243 12.74 2.01 1.00
CA GLU A 243 14.15 1.78 0.64
C GLU A 243 14.78 2.93 -0.13
N SER A 244 13.98 3.72 -0.84
CA SER A 244 14.45 4.82 -1.68
C SER A 244 14.20 6.18 -1.04
N GLU A 245 15.10 7.11 -1.29
CA GLU A 245 14.86 8.53 -1.12
C GLU A 245 13.66 8.91 -1.98
N GLU A 246 12.49 9.08 -1.34
CA GLU A 246 11.29 9.48 -2.08
C GLU A 246 11.46 10.89 -2.60
N VAL A 247 11.43 11.01 -3.90
CA VAL A 247 11.15 12.29 -4.55
C VAL A 247 9.68 12.60 -4.28
N LEU A 248 9.40 13.57 -3.44
CA LEU A 248 8.05 14.06 -3.26
C LEU A 248 7.58 14.69 -4.58
N ASP A 249 6.73 13.98 -5.32
CA ASP A 249 6.06 14.51 -6.51
C ASP A 249 4.96 15.48 -6.05
N TYR A 250 5.26 16.76 -6.18
CA TYR A 250 4.32 17.87 -5.91
C TYR A 250 3.55 18.26 -7.19
N GLU A 251 3.00 17.29 -7.92
CA GLU A 251 2.28 17.60 -9.18
C GLU A 251 0.96 18.36 -8.99
N ASP A 252 0.43 18.49 -7.76
CA ASP A 252 -0.95 19.00 -7.54
C ASP A 252 -1.09 20.26 -6.66
N SER A 253 -0.02 20.98 -6.32
CA SER A 253 -0.18 22.21 -5.54
C SER A 253 0.36 23.46 -6.28
N ASN A 254 -0.48 24.51 -6.38
CA ASN A 254 -0.11 25.86 -6.85
C ASN A 254 0.87 26.60 -5.88
N GLU A 255 1.48 25.91 -4.94
CA GLU A 255 2.48 26.47 -4.02
C GLU A 255 3.89 26.35 -4.62
N ARG A 256 4.76 27.32 -4.30
CA ARG A 256 6.16 27.29 -4.72
C ARG A 256 6.84 26.07 -4.13
N VAL A 257 7.16 25.11 -4.96
CA VAL A 257 7.86 23.88 -4.58
C VAL A 257 9.25 24.23 -4.07
N ASP A 258 9.55 23.88 -2.83
CA ASP A 258 10.91 23.95 -2.27
C ASP A 258 11.68 22.67 -2.66
N TYR A 259 12.43 22.74 -3.75
CA TYR A 259 13.23 21.62 -4.26
C TYR A 259 14.29 21.11 -3.29
N ARG A 260 14.57 21.82 -2.19
CA ARG A 260 15.56 21.42 -1.19
C ARG A 260 15.07 20.28 -0.30
N ASN A 261 13.77 20.17 -0.09
CA ASN A 261 13.15 19.12 0.74
C ASN A 261 12.61 17.95 -0.09
N ARG A 262 13.15 17.76 -1.29
CA ARG A 262 12.71 16.74 -2.23
C ARG A 262 13.05 15.31 -1.81
N PHE A 263 14.09 15.14 -1.00
CA PHE A 263 14.58 13.83 -0.59
C PHE A 263 14.33 13.62 0.90
N LEU A 264 13.66 12.52 1.23
CA LEU A 264 13.48 12.06 2.59
C LEU A 264 14.42 10.88 2.85
N ILE A 265 15.31 11.04 3.83
CA ILE A 265 16.16 9.94 4.29
C ILE A 265 15.31 9.07 5.21
N ALA A 266 15.28 7.76 4.94
CA ALA A 266 14.63 6.82 5.84
C ALA A 266 15.41 6.77 7.16
N ASN A 267 14.79 7.19 8.25
CA ASN A 267 15.34 7.20 9.58
C ASN A 267 14.58 6.21 10.47
N VAL A 268 15.31 5.43 11.26
CA VAL A 268 14.72 4.56 12.29
C VAL A 268 15.42 4.81 13.64
N LYS A 269 14.64 4.65 14.71
CA LYS A 269 15.11 4.74 16.08
C LYS A 269 15.23 3.37 16.70
N THR A 270 15.97 3.26 17.78
CA THR A 270 16.06 2.04 18.60
C THR A 270 14.67 1.58 19.03
N GLY A 271 14.31 0.34 18.72
CA GLY A 271 12.99 -0.24 18.99
C GLY A 271 12.03 -0.24 17.81
N ASP A 272 12.31 0.49 16.74
CA ASP A 272 11.45 0.53 15.56
C ASP A 272 11.43 -0.82 14.83
N ILE A 273 10.26 -1.20 14.34
CA ILE A 273 10.07 -2.42 13.53
C ILE A 273 10.39 -2.10 12.08
N ILE A 274 11.47 -2.68 11.56
CA ILE A 274 11.94 -2.45 10.19
C ILE A 274 11.53 -3.55 9.21
N GLY A 275 11.05 -4.70 9.70
CA GLY A 275 10.57 -5.77 8.85
C GLY A 275 9.84 -6.85 9.60
N LYS A 276 9.09 -7.68 8.86
CA LYS A 276 8.33 -8.80 9.42
C LYS A 276 8.41 -10.01 8.48
N ILE A 277 8.55 -11.20 9.06
CA ILE A 277 8.42 -12.46 8.34
C ILE A 277 6.99 -12.95 8.53
N VAL A 278 6.23 -13.02 7.45
CA VAL A 278 4.89 -13.61 7.44
C VAL A 278 5.07 -15.09 7.11
N PRO A 279 4.76 -16.00 8.04
CA PRO A 279 4.93 -17.43 7.79
C PRO A 279 3.94 -17.88 6.71
N GLY A 280 4.41 -18.68 5.78
CA GLY A 280 3.60 -19.35 4.81
C GLY A 280 2.75 -20.46 5.41
N THR A 281 1.94 -21.10 4.60
CA THR A 281 1.09 -22.22 5.04
C THR A 281 1.46 -23.51 4.34
N THR A 282 1.40 -24.60 5.09
CA THR A 282 1.62 -25.94 4.54
C THR A 282 0.36 -26.39 3.78
N GLY A 283 0.53 -26.78 2.54
CA GLY A 283 -0.52 -27.37 1.72
C GLY A 283 -0.79 -28.83 2.04
N ASN A 284 -1.61 -29.46 1.22
CA ASN A 284 -1.96 -30.88 1.36
C ASN A 284 -1.71 -31.63 0.05
N ASP A 285 -1.28 -32.89 0.16
CA ASP A 285 -1.23 -33.78 -0.98
C ASP A 285 -2.65 -34.05 -1.49
N GLY A 286 -2.81 -34.15 -2.81
CA GLY A 286 -4.03 -34.55 -3.45
C GLY A 286 -4.10 -36.04 -3.73
N GLN A 287 -5.20 -36.48 -4.38
CA GLN A 287 -5.38 -37.86 -4.82
C GLN A 287 -6.24 -37.89 -6.09
N ASN A 288 -5.81 -38.62 -7.11
CA ASN A 288 -6.61 -38.78 -8.31
C ASN A 288 -7.69 -39.85 -8.15
N ILE A 289 -8.59 -39.96 -9.11
CA ILE A 289 -9.71 -40.95 -9.08
C ILE A 289 -9.25 -42.40 -9.07
N LEU A 290 -8.01 -42.71 -9.47
CA LEU A 290 -7.43 -44.06 -9.40
C LEU A 290 -6.85 -44.36 -8.01
N GLY A 291 -6.87 -43.43 -7.06
CA GLY A 291 -6.32 -43.57 -5.72
C GLY A 291 -4.82 -43.27 -5.62
N VAL A 292 -4.19 -42.74 -6.70
CA VAL A 292 -2.76 -42.39 -6.68
C VAL A 292 -2.58 -41.02 -6.06
N PRO A 293 -1.69 -40.86 -5.05
CA PRO A 293 -1.46 -39.57 -4.43
C PRO A 293 -0.76 -38.60 -5.39
N ILE A 294 -1.22 -37.35 -5.38
CA ILE A 294 -0.63 -36.23 -6.11
C ILE A 294 0.15 -35.38 -5.10
N LYS A 295 1.48 -35.38 -5.24
CA LYS A 295 2.33 -34.63 -4.33
C LYS A 295 2.20 -33.13 -4.52
N ARG A 296 2.01 -32.42 -3.40
CA ARG A 296 2.08 -30.95 -3.35
C ARG A 296 3.51 -30.48 -3.64
N LYS A 297 3.67 -29.29 -4.16
CA LYS A 297 4.96 -28.63 -4.27
C LYS A 297 5.30 -28.00 -2.90
N THR A 298 6.46 -28.37 -2.39
CA THR A 298 6.97 -27.81 -1.13
C THR A 298 7.55 -26.44 -1.35
N ALA A 299 7.17 -25.48 -0.50
CA ALA A 299 7.74 -24.14 -0.53
C ALA A 299 9.19 -24.15 -0.01
N LYS A 300 10.02 -23.25 -0.56
CA LYS A 300 11.36 -23.00 -0.03
C LYS A 300 11.23 -22.09 1.20
N LYS A 301 11.88 -22.47 2.30
CA LYS A 301 11.99 -21.60 3.49
C LYS A 301 12.82 -20.37 3.13
N VAL A 302 12.30 -19.19 3.48
CA VAL A 302 13.03 -17.94 3.33
C VAL A 302 13.96 -17.77 4.53
N VAL A 303 15.26 -17.58 4.27
CA VAL A 303 16.26 -17.31 5.30
C VAL A 303 16.55 -15.81 5.29
N VAL A 304 16.17 -15.14 6.39
CA VAL A 304 16.53 -13.74 6.63
C VAL A 304 17.86 -13.70 7.37
N LYS A 305 18.77 -12.86 6.90
CA LYS A 305 20.03 -12.57 7.58
C LYS A 305 19.92 -11.23 8.30
N ILE A 306 20.48 -11.18 9.50
CA ILE A 306 20.53 -9.98 10.33
C ILE A 306 21.98 -9.52 10.38
N SER A 307 22.23 -8.25 10.09
CA SER A 307 23.51 -7.58 10.18
C SER A 307 23.52 -6.62 11.38
N GLU A 308 24.46 -5.66 11.39
CA GLU A 308 24.61 -4.68 12.46
C GLU A 308 23.37 -3.79 12.62
N GLY A 309 23.13 -3.35 13.84
CA GLY A 309 22.07 -2.37 14.16
C GLY A 309 20.64 -2.92 14.16
N CYS A 310 20.42 -4.23 14.04
CA CYS A 310 19.11 -4.85 14.14
C CYS A 310 19.14 -6.24 14.72
N LYS A 311 17.96 -6.74 15.15
CA LYS A 311 17.77 -8.10 15.69
C LYS A 311 16.47 -8.70 15.18
N LEU A 312 16.41 -10.04 15.17
CA LEU A 312 15.19 -10.80 14.86
C LEU A 312 14.57 -11.34 16.15
N GLU A 313 13.33 -10.96 16.42
CA GLU A 313 12.54 -11.48 17.53
C GLU A 313 11.13 -11.82 17.04
N ASN A 314 10.63 -13.03 17.31
CA ASN A 314 9.26 -13.48 16.99
C ASN A 314 8.82 -13.14 15.55
N ASN A 315 9.65 -13.44 14.55
CA ASN A 315 9.43 -13.11 13.14
C ASN A 315 9.36 -11.60 12.83
N THR A 316 9.82 -10.76 13.74
CA THR A 316 9.85 -9.30 13.58
C THR A 316 11.31 -8.85 13.63
N ILE A 317 11.71 -8.00 12.69
CA ILE A 317 13.04 -7.42 12.64
C ILE A 317 12.96 -6.03 13.28
N ILE A 318 13.72 -5.82 14.36
CA ILE A 318 13.69 -4.63 15.20
C ILE A 318 15.05 -3.94 15.12
N ALA A 319 15.05 -2.62 14.95
CA ALA A 319 16.26 -1.79 15.04
C ALA A 319 16.77 -1.78 16.49
N THR A 320 18.06 -2.06 16.68
CA THR A 320 18.75 -1.96 17.99
C THR A 320 19.53 -0.67 18.12
N GLU A 321 19.64 0.09 17.05
CA GLU A 321 20.39 1.34 16.94
C GLU A 321 19.65 2.30 16.02
N GLU A 322 19.95 3.59 16.20
CA GLU A 322 19.40 4.64 15.33
C GLU A 322 20.20 4.75 14.05
N GLY A 323 19.52 4.98 12.91
CA GLY A 323 20.19 5.10 11.63
C GLY A 323 19.33 4.88 10.40
N LYS A 324 19.97 4.67 9.26
CA LYS A 324 19.33 4.39 7.97
C LYS A 324 19.10 2.88 7.84
N PRO A 325 17.85 2.40 7.77
CA PRO A 325 17.56 0.99 7.54
C PRO A 325 17.93 0.61 6.10
N ALA A 326 18.38 -0.61 5.91
CA ALA A 326 18.73 -1.17 4.61
C ALA A 326 18.27 -2.63 4.53
N TYR A 327 17.77 -3.00 3.36
CA TYR A 327 17.44 -4.39 3.02
C TYR A 327 18.02 -4.75 1.67
N ARG A 328 18.97 -5.68 1.63
CA ARG A 328 19.58 -6.18 0.39
C ARG A 328 19.89 -7.67 0.51
N ALA A 329 19.58 -8.44 -0.54
CA ALA A 329 19.87 -9.88 -0.59
C ALA A 329 19.42 -10.64 0.67
N ASN A 330 18.19 -10.41 1.12
CA ASN A 330 17.59 -10.98 2.33
C ASN A 330 18.34 -10.63 3.64
N THR A 331 19.12 -9.55 3.65
CA THR A 331 19.86 -9.06 4.80
C THR A 331 19.32 -7.71 5.24
N PHE A 332 18.91 -7.60 6.51
CA PHE A 332 18.58 -6.33 7.16
C PHE A 332 19.80 -5.78 7.89
N ALA A 333 19.97 -4.46 7.82
CA ALA A 333 20.97 -3.69 8.54
C ALA A 333 20.44 -2.32 8.91
N VAL A 334 21.01 -1.67 9.93
CA VAL A 334 20.81 -0.25 10.23
C VAL A 334 22.17 0.43 10.23
N ASN A 335 22.35 1.41 9.34
CA ASN A 335 23.61 2.15 9.19
C ASN A 335 23.57 3.41 10.03
N LYS A 336 24.47 3.56 10.99
CA LYS A 336 24.62 4.76 11.84
C LYS A 336 25.22 5.97 11.09
N LEU A 337 25.91 5.74 10.00
CA LEU A 337 26.60 6.77 9.22
C LEU A 337 25.89 6.99 7.88
N TYR A 338 25.52 8.26 7.65
CA TYR A 338 25.09 8.74 6.34
C TYR A 338 26.23 9.53 5.69
N LYS A 339 26.76 9.00 4.60
CA LYS A 339 27.87 9.62 3.86
C LYS A 339 27.41 10.16 2.53
N VAL A 340 27.80 11.40 2.22
CA VAL A 340 27.48 12.11 0.99
C VAL A 340 28.69 12.89 0.49
N ASP A 341 28.82 13.04 -0.84
CA ASP A 341 29.94 13.76 -1.43
C ASP A 341 29.87 15.26 -1.16
N GLN A 342 28.70 15.87 -1.35
CA GLN A 342 28.41 17.28 -0.98
C GLN A 342 26.91 17.48 -0.80
N VAL A 343 26.53 18.59 -0.15
CA VAL A 343 25.13 18.98 0.04
C VAL A 343 24.80 20.15 -0.86
N ASP A 344 23.98 19.91 -1.88
CA ASP A 344 23.54 20.88 -2.87
C ASP A 344 22.08 20.61 -3.30
N LEU A 345 21.57 21.30 -4.32
CA LEU A 345 20.22 21.11 -4.84
C LEU A 345 19.96 19.69 -5.41
N LYS A 346 21.02 18.92 -5.70
CA LYS A 346 20.86 17.55 -6.20
C LYS A 346 20.71 16.55 -5.06
N SER A 347 21.47 16.72 -3.98
CA SER A 347 21.37 15.89 -2.78
C SER A 347 20.17 16.29 -1.90
N GLY A 348 19.71 17.55 -1.99
CA GLY A 348 18.70 18.13 -1.12
C GLY A 348 19.22 18.39 0.30
N ASN A 349 18.32 18.80 1.18
CA ASN A 349 18.58 18.94 2.61
C ASN A 349 18.78 17.57 3.26
N ILE A 350 19.57 17.53 4.33
CA ILE A 350 19.83 16.30 5.09
C ILE A 350 19.19 16.43 6.48
N ASP A 351 18.31 15.50 6.82
CA ASP A 351 17.82 15.28 8.19
C ASP A 351 18.01 13.79 8.52
N PHE A 352 19.03 13.50 9.33
CA PHE A 352 19.44 12.14 9.65
C PHE A 352 19.67 11.95 11.15
N VAL A 353 19.08 10.90 11.73
CA VAL A 353 19.14 10.62 13.18
C VAL A 353 20.50 10.18 13.69
N GLY A 354 21.43 9.72 12.83
CA GLY A 354 22.78 9.24 13.18
C GLY A 354 23.87 10.25 12.84
N ASN A 355 25.07 9.72 12.53
CA ASN A 355 26.24 10.48 12.13
C ASN A 355 26.16 10.87 10.65
N VAL A 356 26.56 12.09 10.32
CA VAL A 356 26.62 12.58 8.93
C VAL A 356 28.07 12.92 8.55
N GLU A 357 28.54 12.36 7.44
CA GLU A 357 29.85 12.67 6.84
C GLU A 357 29.66 13.28 5.46
N ILE A 358 30.03 14.55 5.29
CA ILE A 358 30.02 15.30 4.03
C ILE A 358 31.46 15.45 3.59
N VAL A 359 31.87 14.80 2.50
CA VAL A 359 33.26 14.83 2.00
C VAL A 359 33.63 16.22 1.46
N GLY A 360 32.69 16.90 0.83
CA GLY A 360 32.85 18.20 0.19
C GLY A 360 32.25 19.34 0.98
N ASN A 361 31.53 20.22 0.27
CA ASN A 361 30.90 21.43 0.81
C ASN A 361 29.44 21.22 1.20
N VAL A 362 28.97 22.07 2.11
CA VAL A 362 27.54 22.39 2.26
C VAL A 362 27.30 23.71 1.52
N CYS A 363 26.50 23.67 0.46
CA CYS A 363 26.29 24.78 -0.47
C CYS A 363 25.19 25.73 0.02
N GLU A 364 25.06 26.86 -0.71
CA GLU A 364 24.11 27.94 -0.37
C GLU A 364 22.67 27.45 -0.23
N ALA A 365 21.99 27.98 0.77
CA ALA A 365 20.60 27.73 1.12
C ALA A 365 20.26 26.28 1.48
N MET A 366 21.27 25.45 1.75
CA MET A 366 21.07 24.06 2.21
C MET A 366 20.96 24.00 3.74
N GLU A 367 20.21 22.99 4.19
CA GLU A 367 20.08 22.67 5.61
C GLU A 367 20.58 21.24 5.86
N VAL A 368 21.40 21.08 6.90
CA VAL A 368 21.91 19.79 7.38
C VAL A 368 21.59 19.64 8.84
N LYS A 369 20.90 18.54 9.18
CA LYS A 369 20.61 18.17 10.56
C LYS A 369 21.11 16.75 10.81
N ALA A 370 21.99 16.60 11.80
CA ALA A 370 22.50 15.32 12.29
C ALA A 370 22.01 15.06 13.70
N GLY A 371 21.49 13.87 13.97
CA GLY A 371 21.06 13.47 15.31
C GLY A 371 22.23 13.18 16.26
N ASN A 372 23.45 12.97 15.70
CA ASN A 372 24.65 12.74 16.50
C ASN A 372 25.82 13.60 15.94
N GLU A 373 26.92 13.06 15.49
CA GLU A 373 28.09 13.79 15.01
C GLU A 373 27.96 14.24 13.55
N LEU A 374 28.55 15.41 13.23
CA LEU A 374 28.62 15.91 11.86
C LEU A 374 30.05 16.28 11.48
N HIS A 375 30.51 15.71 10.37
CA HIS A 375 31.81 16.02 9.79
C HIS A 375 31.65 16.63 8.39
N VAL A 376 32.18 17.83 8.16
CA VAL A 376 32.23 18.51 6.87
C VAL A 376 33.68 18.61 6.40
N GLY A 377 34.03 17.95 5.32
CA GLY A 377 35.40 17.87 4.79
C GLY A 377 35.93 19.19 4.21
N LYS A 378 35.05 20.10 3.75
CA LYS A 378 35.42 21.41 3.18
C LYS A 378 34.62 22.54 3.85
N ASN A 379 34.00 23.42 3.04
CA ASN A 379 33.35 24.64 3.51
C ASN A 379 31.84 24.44 3.77
N VAL A 380 31.34 25.34 4.64
CA VAL A 380 29.90 25.61 4.82
C VAL A 380 29.64 27.03 4.34
N GLU A 381 28.81 27.20 3.28
CA GLU A 381 28.63 28.48 2.58
C GLU A 381 27.14 28.86 2.52
N SER A 382 26.77 29.96 3.19
CA SER A 382 25.40 30.50 3.23
C SER A 382 24.34 29.42 3.56
N ALA A 383 24.63 28.53 4.52
CA ALA A 383 23.87 27.35 4.84
C ALA A 383 23.57 27.28 6.37
N THR A 384 22.64 26.38 6.72
CA THR A 384 22.31 26.09 8.11
C THR A 384 22.73 24.66 8.43
N VAL A 385 23.53 24.50 9.49
CA VAL A 385 24.07 23.19 9.90
C VAL A 385 23.83 23.00 11.39
N ARG A 386 23.19 21.91 11.74
CA ARG A 386 22.86 21.57 13.14
C ARG A 386 23.24 20.13 13.45
N SER A 387 23.71 19.90 14.67
CA SER A 387 23.97 18.56 15.18
C SER A 387 23.61 18.48 16.66
N SER A 388 23.12 17.34 17.12
CA SER A 388 22.96 17.10 18.56
C SER A 388 24.31 16.76 19.22
N GLY A 389 25.28 16.28 18.45
CA GLY A 389 26.65 16.00 18.88
C GLY A 389 27.67 17.02 18.36
N GLU A 390 28.92 16.56 18.29
CA GLU A 390 30.09 17.33 17.85
C GLU A 390 29.99 17.73 16.37
N ILE A 391 30.49 18.90 16.02
CA ILE A 391 30.64 19.36 14.63
C ILE A 391 32.11 19.62 14.31
N VAL A 392 32.60 18.99 13.23
CA VAL A 392 33.94 19.24 12.68
C VAL A 392 33.83 19.79 11.29
N VAL A 393 34.29 21.03 11.05
CA VAL A 393 34.38 21.65 9.73
C VAL A 393 35.86 21.88 9.40
N ASN A 394 36.40 21.04 8.52
CA ASN A 394 37.83 21.15 8.14
C ASN A 394 38.15 22.44 7.34
N GLY A 395 37.16 23.03 6.71
CA GLY A 395 37.28 24.25 5.92
C GLY A 395 36.75 25.50 6.63
N ASN A 396 36.15 26.39 5.85
CA ASN A 396 35.65 27.68 6.29
C ASN A 396 34.13 27.65 6.48
N ILE A 397 33.64 28.44 7.44
CA ILE A 397 32.22 28.69 7.64
C ILE A 397 31.96 30.15 7.22
N LEU A 398 31.16 30.32 6.14
CA LEU A 398 30.94 31.63 5.49
C LEU A 398 29.45 31.94 5.46
N ASN A 399 29.03 33.07 6.02
CA ASN A 399 27.65 33.57 6.04
C ASN A 399 26.63 32.50 6.47
N SER A 400 26.99 31.63 7.40
CA SER A 400 26.25 30.43 7.73
C SER A 400 25.87 30.39 9.22
N THR A 401 24.89 29.57 9.55
CA THR A 401 24.54 29.26 10.94
C THR A 401 24.96 27.82 11.26
N VAL A 402 25.77 27.63 12.31
CA VAL A 402 26.28 26.33 12.73
C VAL A 402 26.03 26.14 14.23
N THR A 403 25.30 25.06 14.60
CA THR A 403 24.94 24.80 15.99
C THR A 403 25.25 23.37 16.39
N ALA A 404 26.16 23.15 17.34
CA ALA A 404 26.48 21.86 17.95
C ALA A 404 25.81 21.69 19.31
N GLY A 405 25.31 20.49 19.59
CA GLY A 405 24.50 20.27 20.78
C GLY A 405 23.21 21.09 20.70
N SER A 406 22.52 21.08 19.55
CA SER A 406 21.40 21.97 19.24
C SER A 406 20.31 21.91 20.30
N GLU A 407 19.95 20.71 20.76
CA GLU A 407 18.96 20.54 21.83
C GLU A 407 19.41 21.18 23.15
N ASN A 408 20.70 21.03 23.51
CA ASN A 408 21.24 21.64 24.73
C ASN A 408 21.35 23.15 24.62
N VAL A 409 21.68 23.67 23.42
CA VAL A 409 21.71 25.12 23.17
C VAL A 409 20.29 25.70 23.28
N GLU A 410 19.31 25.06 22.64
CA GLU A 410 17.90 25.46 22.71
C GLU A 410 17.36 25.38 24.15
N ARG A 411 17.65 24.31 24.88
CA ARG A 411 17.31 24.17 26.31
C ARG A 411 17.97 25.25 27.18
N LYS A 412 19.22 25.58 26.90
CA LYS A 412 19.91 26.65 27.62
C LYS A 412 19.31 28.03 27.33
N GLN A 413 19.01 28.35 26.09
CA GLN A 413 18.31 29.59 25.72
C GLN A 413 16.92 29.64 26.35
N TYR A 414 16.21 28.53 26.41
CA TYR A 414 14.94 28.44 27.11
C TYR A 414 15.10 28.68 28.62
N LEU A 415 16.10 28.06 29.25
CA LEU A 415 16.43 28.27 30.66
C LEU A 415 16.75 29.75 30.98
N ASP A 416 17.56 30.39 30.13
CA ASP A 416 17.89 31.82 30.28
C ASP A 416 16.65 32.71 30.12
N ASN A 417 15.75 32.38 29.20
CA ASN A 417 14.45 33.04 29.04
C ASN A 417 13.57 32.84 30.27
N LEU A 418 13.50 31.63 30.86
CA LEU A 418 12.76 31.35 32.10
C LEU A 418 13.32 32.13 33.29
N MET A 419 14.64 32.17 33.49
CA MET A 419 15.29 32.93 34.54
C MET A 419 15.01 34.43 34.42
N ASN A 420 15.08 34.95 33.18
CA ASN A 420 14.78 36.38 32.91
C ASN A 420 13.29 36.66 33.11
N PHE A 421 12.42 35.78 32.66
CA PHE A 421 10.98 35.86 32.87
C PHE A 421 10.63 35.84 34.36
N LYS A 422 11.21 34.95 35.15
CA LYS A 422 11.06 34.90 36.62
C LYS A 422 11.42 36.20 37.27
N THR A 423 12.59 36.79 36.91
CA THR A 423 13.05 38.05 37.41
C THR A 423 12.04 39.16 37.11
N ILE A 424 11.56 39.24 35.86
CA ILE A 424 10.56 40.26 35.45
C ILE A 424 9.24 40.08 36.20
N ILE A 425 8.77 38.87 36.40
CA ILE A 425 7.50 38.61 37.16
C ILE A 425 7.67 38.97 38.61
N SER A 426 8.81 38.68 39.24
CA SER A 426 9.11 39.11 40.61
C SER A 426 9.16 40.63 40.77
N ASP A 427 9.83 41.32 39.84
CA ASP A 427 9.87 42.81 39.82
C ASP A 427 8.50 43.43 39.56
N LEU A 428 7.68 42.80 38.70
CA LEU A 428 6.29 43.17 38.43
C LEU A 428 5.46 43.03 39.71
N THR A 429 5.54 41.90 40.39
CA THR A 429 4.86 41.60 41.66
C THR A 429 5.23 42.65 42.74
N THR A 430 6.51 42.97 42.85
CA THR A 430 7.01 43.98 43.76
C THR A 430 6.47 45.38 43.40
N SER A 431 6.49 45.73 42.10
CA SER A 431 5.97 47.02 41.64
C SER A 431 4.48 47.17 41.89
N ILE A 432 3.68 46.12 41.77
CA ILE A 432 2.24 46.13 42.09
C ILE A 432 2.02 46.39 43.57
N LYS A 433 2.78 45.71 44.46
CA LYS A 433 2.72 45.94 45.91
C LYS A 433 3.00 47.43 46.24
N GLN A 434 4.08 48.01 45.69
CA GLN A 434 4.43 49.44 45.89
C GLN A 434 3.34 50.40 45.39
N VAL A 435 2.73 50.12 44.20
CA VAL A 435 1.63 50.93 43.64
C VAL A 435 0.43 50.91 44.55
N LYS A 436 0.07 49.72 45.11
CA LYS A 436 -1.06 49.56 46.03
C LYS A 436 -0.81 50.20 47.37
N GLU A 437 0.35 49.99 48.00
CA GLU A 437 0.73 50.55 49.29
C GLU A 437 0.74 52.07 49.24
N ASN A 438 1.19 52.67 48.15
CA ASN A 438 1.26 54.14 47.99
C ASN A 438 -0.01 54.76 47.35
N ASN A 439 -1.03 53.93 47.05
CA ASN A 439 -2.32 54.30 46.41
C ASN A 439 -2.17 55.12 45.10
N LEU A 440 -1.13 54.82 44.27
CA LEU A 440 -0.73 55.63 43.12
C LEU A 440 -1.67 55.61 41.96
N LEU A 441 -2.51 54.57 41.84
CA LEU A 441 -3.47 54.35 40.72
C LEU A 441 -4.95 54.28 41.18
N GLY A 442 -5.23 54.76 42.46
CA GLY A 442 -6.57 54.78 43.03
C GLY A 442 -7.17 53.37 43.21
N GLN A 443 -8.51 53.23 43.00
CA GLN A 443 -9.25 51.98 43.23
C GLN A 443 -9.24 51.05 41.98
N LYS A 444 -8.20 51.07 41.14
CA LYS A 444 -8.11 50.16 39.99
C LYS A 444 -7.94 48.70 40.42
N GLN A 445 -8.54 47.79 39.62
CA GLN A 445 -8.39 46.35 39.85
C GLN A 445 -6.94 45.92 39.56
N ASP A 446 -6.49 44.85 40.20
CA ASP A 446 -5.12 44.33 40.04
C ASP A 446 -4.76 44.06 38.56
N GLY A 447 -5.68 43.48 37.77
CA GLY A 447 -5.46 43.26 36.36
C GLY A 447 -5.22 44.54 35.52
N GLU A 448 -5.88 45.65 35.86
CA GLU A 448 -5.63 46.96 35.21
C GLU A 448 -4.27 47.52 35.56
N VAL A 449 -3.86 47.42 36.84
CA VAL A 449 -2.54 47.83 37.28
C VAL A 449 -1.44 47.03 36.63
N ILE A 450 -1.61 45.69 36.53
CA ILE A 450 -0.67 44.78 35.87
C ILE A 450 -0.52 45.18 34.39
N LYS A 451 -1.62 45.40 33.70
CA LYS A 451 -1.59 45.80 32.27
C LYS A 451 -0.82 47.09 32.06
N ILE A 452 -1.10 48.13 32.89
CA ILE A 452 -0.40 49.42 32.81
C ILE A 452 1.09 49.25 33.05
N LEU A 453 1.50 48.42 34.00
CA LEU A 453 2.91 48.18 34.29
C LEU A 453 3.62 47.42 33.17
N ILE A 454 2.96 46.43 32.58
CA ILE A 454 3.51 45.69 31.43
C ILE A 454 3.73 46.64 30.25
N GLU A 455 2.76 47.50 29.92
CA GLU A 455 2.83 48.40 28.77
C GLU A 455 3.85 49.53 28.94
N ASN A 456 4.12 49.99 30.18
CA ASN A 456 4.97 51.14 30.43
C ASN A 456 6.36 50.75 30.96
N LYS A 457 6.45 49.83 31.92
CA LYS A 457 7.70 49.51 32.63
C LYS A 457 8.32 48.20 32.14
N PHE A 458 7.51 47.17 31.91
CA PHE A 458 7.97 45.80 31.54
C PHE A 458 7.76 45.48 30.08
N LYS A 459 8.16 46.35 29.17
CA LYS A 459 7.96 46.22 27.69
C LYS A 459 8.66 45.00 27.07
N SER A 460 9.63 44.40 27.72
CA SER A 460 10.32 43.18 27.30
C SER A 460 9.50 41.91 27.54
N LEU A 461 8.55 41.93 28.47
CA LEU A 461 7.76 40.76 28.87
C LEU A 461 7.06 40.08 27.69
N PRO A 462 6.35 40.77 26.75
CA PRO A 462 5.72 40.12 25.60
C PRO A 462 6.68 39.44 24.64
N LYS A 463 7.93 39.87 24.54
CA LYS A 463 8.95 39.24 23.71
C LYS A 463 9.43 37.93 24.34
N ILE A 464 9.71 37.97 25.64
CA ILE A 464 10.19 36.79 26.39
C ILE A 464 9.10 35.71 26.45
N THR A 465 7.85 36.09 26.75
CA THR A 465 6.73 35.15 26.75
C THR A 465 6.54 34.48 25.40
N ARG A 466 6.76 35.17 24.28
CA ARG A 466 6.69 34.60 22.94
C ARG A 466 7.81 33.59 22.71
N SER A 467 9.04 33.87 23.15
CA SER A 467 10.17 32.93 23.05
C SER A 467 9.91 31.65 23.85
N ILE A 468 9.35 31.77 25.07
CA ILE A 468 8.94 30.62 25.91
C ILE A 468 7.87 29.77 25.21
N LEU A 469 6.84 30.43 24.68
CA LEU A 469 5.76 29.72 23.97
C LEU A 469 6.27 28.99 22.71
N ASN A 470 7.16 29.62 21.94
CA ASN A 470 7.73 28.99 20.74
C ASN A 470 8.50 27.72 21.08
N TYR A 471 9.33 27.75 22.15
CA TYR A 471 10.03 26.56 22.62
C TYR A 471 9.04 25.45 23.06
N ASN A 472 8.04 25.79 23.89
CA ASN A 472 7.06 24.82 24.37
C ASN A 472 6.22 24.20 23.21
N MET A 473 5.98 24.97 22.15
CA MET A 473 5.31 24.49 20.96
C MET A 473 6.19 23.52 20.15
N SER A 474 7.51 23.79 20.03
CA SER A 474 8.44 22.89 19.33
C SER A 474 8.63 21.56 20.06
N GLU A 475 8.63 21.58 21.40
CA GLU A 475 8.73 20.37 22.23
C GLU A 475 7.38 19.63 22.43
N GLY A 476 6.31 20.12 21.84
CA GLY A 476 4.96 19.50 21.97
C GLY A 476 4.28 19.73 23.34
N VAL A 477 4.81 20.60 24.18
CA VAL A 477 4.31 20.91 25.53
C VAL A 477 3.30 22.08 25.48
N GLN A 478 2.30 21.98 24.63
CA GLN A 478 1.34 23.08 24.38
C GLN A 478 0.37 23.35 25.53
N TYR A 479 0.20 22.41 26.46
CA TYR A 479 -0.80 22.46 27.52
C TYR A 479 -0.21 22.49 28.94
N SER A 480 1.07 22.91 29.08
CA SER A 480 1.63 23.10 30.42
C SER A 480 0.92 24.24 31.17
N ASP A 481 0.99 24.20 32.51
CA ASP A 481 0.44 25.26 33.38
C ASP A 481 1.06 26.60 33.04
N LEU A 482 2.36 26.65 32.75
CA LEU A 482 3.07 27.85 32.33
C LEU A 482 2.54 28.41 31.01
N THR A 483 2.44 27.56 29.98
CA THR A 483 1.92 27.93 28.65
C THR A 483 0.50 28.47 28.77
N THR A 484 -0.35 27.77 29.49
CA THR A 484 -1.77 28.12 29.71
C THR A 484 -1.89 29.47 30.43
N PHE A 485 -1.07 29.71 31.43
CA PHE A 485 -1.08 30.99 32.16
C PHE A 485 -0.60 32.15 31.26
N ILE A 486 0.48 31.95 30.52
CA ILE A 486 1.01 33.01 29.61
C ILE A 486 -0.06 33.40 28.58
N ILE A 487 -0.66 32.42 27.90
CA ILE A 487 -1.65 32.68 26.83
C ILE A 487 -2.88 33.39 27.41
N ASN A 488 -3.40 32.93 28.54
CA ASN A 488 -4.67 33.41 29.07
C ASN A 488 -4.56 34.70 29.88
N LYS A 489 -3.40 34.95 30.48
CA LYS A 489 -3.29 36.01 31.51
C LYS A 489 -2.16 37.02 31.27
N LEU A 490 -1.19 36.79 30.36
CA LEU A 490 -0.10 37.74 30.13
C LEU A 490 -0.09 38.39 28.75
N LEU A 491 -0.78 37.78 27.75
CA LEU A 491 -0.80 38.32 26.39
C LEU A 491 -2.07 39.15 26.10
N GLY A 492 -1.90 40.26 25.38
CA GLY A 492 -3.00 41.09 24.90
C GLY A 492 -3.86 41.68 26.04
N LEU A 493 -5.13 41.28 26.08
CA LEU A 493 -6.08 41.66 27.16
C LEU A 493 -6.06 40.69 28.34
N GLY A 494 -5.23 39.65 28.30
CA GLY A 494 -5.12 38.64 29.33
C GLY A 494 -4.89 39.19 30.75
N PRO A 495 -4.02 40.21 30.95
CA PRO A 495 -3.78 40.79 32.27
C PRO A 495 -5.05 41.26 32.99
N LEU A 496 -6.06 41.74 32.28
CA LEU A 496 -7.34 42.17 32.84
C LEU A 496 -8.16 41.01 33.47
N LYS A 497 -7.81 39.77 33.20
CA LYS A 497 -8.45 38.58 33.80
C LYS A 497 -7.85 38.17 35.14
N ILE A 498 -6.72 38.79 35.54
CA ILE A 498 -6.08 38.55 36.83
C ILE A 498 -6.89 39.29 37.89
N LYS A 499 -7.44 38.55 38.85
CA LYS A 499 -8.27 39.10 39.91
C LYS A 499 -7.48 39.48 41.14
N ASP A 500 -6.42 38.75 41.46
CA ASP A 500 -5.53 38.98 42.60
C ASP A 500 -4.06 38.83 42.11
N PHE A 501 -3.21 39.78 42.42
CA PHE A 501 -1.80 39.74 42.04
C PHE A 501 -1.03 38.55 42.64
N LYS A 502 -1.59 37.86 43.66
CA LYS A 502 -1.04 36.59 44.17
C LYS A 502 -0.99 35.47 43.12
N GLU A 503 -1.76 35.59 42.04
CA GLU A 503 -1.67 34.69 40.92
C GLU A 503 -0.27 34.75 40.24
N LEU A 504 0.39 35.91 40.26
CA LEU A 504 1.78 36.07 39.80
C LEU A 504 2.77 35.34 40.70
N THR A 505 2.52 35.31 42.03
CA THR A 505 3.37 34.54 42.97
C THR A 505 3.27 33.04 42.72
N ASN A 506 2.07 32.55 42.35
CA ASN A 506 1.93 31.14 41.93
C ASN A 506 2.66 30.88 40.59
N LEU A 507 2.62 31.82 39.67
CA LEU A 507 3.38 31.74 38.43
C LEU A 507 4.91 31.67 38.68
N GLU A 508 5.46 32.47 39.61
CA GLU A 508 6.87 32.37 39.99
C GLU A 508 7.26 30.97 40.47
N ARG A 509 6.37 30.27 41.21
CA ARG A 509 6.61 28.89 41.64
C ARG A 509 6.62 27.94 40.44
N ILE A 510 5.64 28.05 39.53
CA ILE A 510 5.55 27.22 38.33
C ILE A 510 6.82 27.38 37.48
N VAL A 511 7.28 28.62 37.30
CA VAL A 511 8.51 28.90 36.54
C VAL A 511 9.74 28.32 37.23
N GLN A 512 9.78 28.33 38.56
CA GLN A 512 10.91 27.75 39.32
C GLN A 512 10.97 26.23 39.14
N GLU A 513 9.83 25.55 39.20
CA GLU A 513 9.72 24.11 38.97
C GLU A 513 10.19 23.75 37.56
N GLU A 514 9.79 24.49 36.55
CA GLU A 514 10.22 24.32 35.15
C GLU A 514 11.74 24.53 34.98
N ILE A 515 12.30 25.56 35.65
CA ILE A 515 13.75 25.81 35.67
C ILE A 515 14.52 24.61 36.23
N GLU A 516 14.08 24.06 37.37
CA GLU A 516 14.72 22.91 38.01
C GLU A 516 14.66 21.65 37.11
N GLU A 517 13.55 21.43 36.42
CA GLU A 517 13.40 20.34 35.47
C GLU A 517 14.38 20.47 34.28
N ILE A 518 14.42 21.64 33.63
CA ILE A 518 15.28 21.89 32.48
C ILE A 518 16.78 21.80 32.84
N GLU A 519 17.19 22.30 34.02
CA GLU A 519 18.57 22.16 34.48
C GLU A 519 19.06 20.73 34.56
N THR A 520 18.18 19.76 34.86
CA THR A 520 18.53 18.33 34.91
C THR A 520 18.74 17.71 33.55
N LEU A 521 18.16 18.29 32.49
CA LEU A 521 18.17 17.73 31.11
C LEU A 521 19.40 18.16 30.27
N ILE A 522 20.21 19.12 30.72
CA ILE A 522 21.42 19.59 30.01
C ILE A 522 22.59 18.67 30.38
N VAL A 523 22.84 17.60 29.57
CA VAL A 523 23.69 16.50 30.03
C VAL A 523 25.04 16.36 29.31
N ILE A 524 25.15 16.67 28.00
CA ILE A 524 26.38 16.41 27.24
C ILE A 524 26.81 17.66 26.46
N PRO A 525 27.99 18.27 26.79
CA PRO A 525 28.54 19.35 25.99
C PRO A 525 29.03 18.81 24.63
N SER A 526 28.67 19.50 23.56
CA SER A 526 29.08 19.18 22.18
C SER A 526 29.95 20.30 21.63
N ASP A 527 31.12 19.95 21.13
CA ASP A 527 32.15 20.86 20.68
C ASP A 527 32.04 21.20 19.18
N ILE A 528 32.59 22.35 18.78
CA ILE A 528 32.78 22.71 17.38
C ILE A 528 34.27 22.90 17.10
N TYR A 529 34.75 22.25 16.04
CA TYR A 529 36.09 22.46 15.49
C TYR A 529 35.96 23.07 14.09
N MET A 530 36.65 24.19 13.84
CA MET A 530 36.62 24.89 12.56
C MET A 530 37.94 25.57 12.22
N ALA A 531 38.25 25.73 10.91
CA ALA A 531 39.45 26.44 10.52
C ALA A 531 39.27 27.96 10.49
N TYR A 532 38.15 28.46 9.97
CA TYR A 532 37.87 29.89 9.84
C TYR A 532 36.36 30.16 9.78
N ALA A 533 35.97 31.32 10.32
CA ALA A 533 34.59 31.79 10.22
C ALA A 533 34.51 33.24 9.72
N GLN A 534 33.46 33.54 8.90
CA GLN A 534 33.19 34.91 8.44
C GLN A 534 31.69 35.15 8.34
N GLY A 535 31.20 36.25 8.93
CA GLY A 535 29.81 36.69 8.83
C GLY A 535 28.80 35.65 9.30
N SER A 536 29.20 34.78 10.21
CA SER A 536 28.47 33.58 10.59
C SER A 536 28.03 33.60 12.04
N THR A 537 26.95 32.89 12.35
CA THR A 537 26.50 32.61 13.70
C THR A 537 26.87 31.17 14.07
N ILE A 538 27.65 31.01 15.15
CA ILE A 538 28.18 29.71 15.56
C ILE A 538 27.90 29.51 17.03
N GLU A 539 27.25 28.42 17.38
CA GLU A 539 26.83 28.13 18.73
C GLU A 539 27.19 26.68 19.12
N ALA A 540 27.78 26.50 20.31
CA ALA A 540 28.10 25.18 20.83
C ALA A 540 27.66 25.05 22.28
N SER A 541 27.08 23.87 22.62
CA SER A 541 26.80 23.55 24.03
C SER A 541 28.07 23.17 24.82
N GLY A 542 29.17 22.91 24.16
CA GLY A 542 30.51 22.65 24.70
C GLY A 542 31.48 23.78 24.42
N ASN A 543 32.61 23.42 23.83
CA ASN A 543 33.71 24.32 23.47
C ASN A 543 33.68 24.67 21.98
N ILE A 544 34.32 25.78 21.62
CA ILE A 544 34.58 26.10 20.21
C ILE A 544 36.08 26.27 20.01
N TYR A 545 36.64 25.47 19.11
CA TYR A 545 38.06 25.50 18.76
C TYR A 545 38.27 26.03 17.34
N ILE A 546 38.98 27.14 17.22
CA ILE A 546 39.32 27.72 15.93
C ILE A 546 40.79 27.32 15.62
N THR A 547 40.95 26.38 14.70
CA THR A 547 42.23 25.73 14.41
C THR A 547 43.02 26.35 13.26
N GLY A 548 42.43 27.31 12.54
CA GLY A 548 43.04 27.93 11.36
C GLY A 548 43.26 29.45 11.50
N LYS A 549 42.78 30.20 10.49
CA LYS A 549 43.08 31.64 10.37
C LYS A 549 42.35 32.56 11.36
N GLY A 550 41.32 32.06 12.04
CA GLY A 550 40.55 32.84 13.00
C GLY A 550 39.12 33.13 12.55
N GLN A 551 38.62 34.33 12.85
CA GLN A 551 37.29 34.77 12.47
C GLN A 551 37.22 36.22 12.03
N TYR A 552 36.23 36.57 11.21
CA TYR A 552 35.92 37.92 10.79
C TYR A 552 34.41 38.21 10.89
N THR A 553 34.03 39.18 11.70
CA THR A 553 32.64 39.67 11.88
C THR A 553 31.60 38.58 12.15
N SER A 554 31.95 37.53 12.87
CA SER A 554 31.04 36.44 13.23
C SER A 554 30.60 36.58 14.70
N ASP A 555 29.41 36.06 14.99
CA ASP A 555 28.88 35.92 16.34
C ASP A 555 29.09 34.46 16.80
N ILE A 556 29.93 34.27 17.80
CA ILE A 556 30.37 32.94 18.25
C ILE A 556 30.02 32.78 19.73
N THR A 557 29.21 31.78 20.05
CA THR A 557 28.79 31.52 21.44
C THR A 557 29.11 30.09 21.82
N ALA A 558 29.89 29.88 22.86
CA ALA A 558 30.14 28.60 23.50
C ALA A 558 29.57 28.59 24.92
N LEU A 559 28.86 27.57 25.33
CA LEU A 559 28.40 27.48 26.73
C LEU A 559 29.57 27.22 27.70
N ASN A 560 30.71 26.76 27.18
CA ASN A 560 31.93 26.56 27.98
C ASN A 560 33.06 27.50 27.50
N LYS A 561 33.97 27.11 26.64
CA LYS A 561 35.19 27.83 26.27
C LYS A 561 35.27 28.12 24.76
N ILE A 562 35.85 29.25 24.39
CA ILE A 562 36.30 29.58 23.03
C ILE A 562 37.81 29.64 22.99
N GLU A 563 38.47 28.88 22.14
CA GLU A 563 39.92 28.81 22.03
C GLU A 563 40.41 28.89 20.56
N PHE A 564 41.32 29.82 20.30
CA PHE A 564 42.06 29.95 19.06
C PHE A 564 43.40 29.23 19.20
N THR A 565 43.53 28.05 18.58
CA THR A 565 44.68 27.18 18.80
C THR A 565 45.87 27.51 17.87
N ASN A 566 45.60 28.12 16.71
CA ASN A 566 46.65 28.43 15.73
C ASN A 566 47.36 29.74 16.10
N GLU A 567 48.68 29.73 16.19
CA GLU A 567 49.54 30.90 16.54
C GLU A 567 49.29 32.15 15.69
N LYS A 568 48.85 31.98 14.41
CA LYS A 568 48.59 33.09 13.47
C LYS A 568 47.12 33.46 13.39
N SER A 569 46.27 32.89 14.22
CA SER A 569 44.84 33.17 14.21
C SER A 569 44.51 34.58 14.69
N ALA A 570 43.50 35.18 14.06
CA ALA A 570 43.05 36.53 14.43
C ALA A 570 41.52 36.57 14.58
N CYS A 571 41.06 37.22 15.63
CA CYS A 571 39.63 37.52 15.87
C CYS A 571 39.37 39.01 15.53
N ARG A 572 38.58 39.28 14.47
CA ARG A 572 38.35 40.65 13.99
C ARG A 572 36.88 40.96 13.84
N GLY A 573 36.36 41.85 14.69
CA GLY A 573 34.94 42.22 14.70
C GLY A 573 34.03 41.09 15.24
N GLY A 574 32.75 41.39 15.30
CA GLY A 574 31.74 40.46 15.83
C GLY A 574 31.75 40.36 17.36
N VAL A 575 31.03 39.36 17.85
CA VAL A 575 30.82 39.08 19.26
C VAL A 575 31.23 37.65 19.59
N LEU A 576 32.16 37.48 20.55
CA LEU A 576 32.50 36.18 21.11
C LEU A 576 31.94 36.11 22.55
N SER A 577 31.18 35.08 22.83
CA SER A 577 30.56 34.85 24.13
C SER A 577 30.89 33.46 24.65
N ALA A 578 31.53 33.35 25.82
CA ALA A 578 31.86 32.06 26.42
C ALA A 578 31.37 31.98 27.87
N GLY A 579 30.98 30.75 28.28
CA GLY A 579 30.50 30.51 29.65
C GLY A 579 31.59 30.49 30.71
N THR A 580 32.86 30.29 30.33
CA THR A 580 33.98 30.22 31.25
C THR A 580 35.15 31.12 30.84
N GLU A 581 35.74 30.88 29.66
CA GLU A 581 36.91 31.63 29.22
C GLU A 581 37.01 31.80 27.71
N ILE A 582 37.68 32.85 27.26
CA ILE A 582 38.03 33.09 25.86
C ILE A 582 39.54 33.20 25.75
N ILE A 583 40.16 32.35 24.94
CA ILE A 583 41.61 32.33 24.70
C ILE A 583 41.90 32.64 23.22
N LEU A 584 42.61 33.74 23.00
CA LEU A 584 42.88 34.29 21.68
C LEU A 584 44.39 34.46 21.42
N LYS A 585 44.82 34.34 20.16
CA LYS A 585 46.16 34.75 19.75
C LYS A 585 46.22 36.25 19.44
N SER A 586 45.31 36.71 18.57
CA SER A 586 45.21 38.14 18.26
C SER A 586 43.75 38.55 18.18
N VAL A 587 43.39 39.67 18.81
CA VAL A 587 42.04 40.25 18.77
C VAL A 587 42.07 41.72 18.37
N GLY A 588 41.09 42.10 17.52
CA GLY A 588 41.00 43.41 16.90
C GLY A 588 41.91 43.55 15.68
N SER A 589 42.21 44.78 15.30
CA SER A 589 43.12 45.12 14.21
C SER A 589 43.70 46.51 14.38
N VAL A 590 44.80 46.81 13.72
CA VAL A 590 45.41 48.15 13.69
C VAL A 590 44.41 49.22 13.20
N ALA A 591 43.45 48.83 12.35
CA ALA A 591 42.38 49.70 11.85
C ALA A 591 41.28 49.98 12.89
N GLY A 592 41.36 49.38 14.08
CA GLY A 592 40.45 49.66 15.20
C GLY A 592 39.05 49.08 15.02
N VAL A 593 38.91 47.88 14.47
CA VAL A 593 37.62 47.20 14.35
C VAL A 593 37.10 46.81 15.75
N ASN A 594 35.89 47.26 16.09
CA ASN A 594 35.27 46.89 17.35
C ASN A 594 35.05 45.37 17.43
N THR A 595 35.62 44.71 18.43
CA THR A 595 35.49 43.30 18.72
C THR A 595 35.03 43.14 20.16
N ILE A 596 33.92 42.46 20.39
CA ILE A 596 33.31 42.33 21.71
C ILE A 596 33.56 40.92 22.25
N LEU A 597 34.11 40.80 23.42
CA LEU A 597 34.41 39.56 24.12
C LEU A 597 33.60 39.51 25.42
N LYS A 598 32.76 38.49 25.56
CA LYS A 598 31.81 38.38 26.70
C LYS A 598 32.07 37.12 27.48
N VAL A 599 32.18 37.24 28.81
CA VAL A 599 32.18 36.10 29.74
C VAL A 599 31.34 36.44 30.97
N PRO A 600 30.90 35.47 31.76
CA PRO A 600 30.25 35.73 33.04
C PRO A 600 31.22 36.39 34.03
N LYS A 601 30.72 36.87 35.19
CA LYS A 601 31.49 37.61 36.21
C LYS A 601 32.74 36.86 36.70
N ASN A 602 32.71 35.55 36.72
CA ASN A 602 33.81 34.67 37.15
C ASN A 602 34.68 34.17 35.99
N GLY A 603 34.42 34.61 34.76
CA GLY A 603 35.14 34.18 33.57
C GLY A 603 36.49 34.91 33.38
N HIS A 604 37.29 34.44 32.43
CA HIS A 604 38.57 34.99 32.02
C HIS A 604 38.66 35.23 30.52
N ILE A 605 39.35 36.31 30.10
CA ILE A 605 39.64 36.59 28.69
C ILE A 605 41.15 36.80 28.54
N ARG A 606 41.78 35.93 27.74
CA ARG A 606 43.22 35.98 27.47
C ARG A 606 43.53 36.20 26.00
N ALA A 607 44.48 37.05 25.70
CA ALA A 607 44.95 37.28 24.35
C ALA A 607 46.44 37.56 24.29
N ASP A 608 47.18 36.94 23.37
CA ASP A 608 48.59 37.22 23.18
C ASP A 608 48.77 38.67 22.69
N ILE A 609 47.89 39.14 21.77
CA ILE A 609 47.84 40.54 21.28
C ILE A 609 46.37 41.00 21.26
N ALA A 610 46.09 42.13 21.87
CA ALA A 610 44.81 42.82 21.74
C ALA A 610 45.02 44.26 21.23
N TYR A 611 44.31 44.62 20.18
CA TYR A 611 44.34 45.95 19.58
C TYR A 611 43.31 46.87 20.26
N ASN A 612 43.48 48.15 20.08
CA ASN A 612 42.57 49.20 20.58
C ASN A 612 41.12 48.93 20.04
N ASN A 613 40.10 49.42 20.71
CA ASN A 613 38.67 49.19 20.47
C ASN A 613 38.23 47.76 20.71
N THR A 614 39.04 46.89 21.34
CA THR A 614 38.55 45.60 21.88
C THR A 614 37.77 45.87 23.16
N ILE A 615 36.54 45.32 23.24
CA ILE A 615 35.63 45.51 24.38
C ILE A 615 35.56 44.21 25.19
N PHE A 616 35.94 44.27 26.44
CA PHE A 616 35.86 43.17 27.39
C PHE A 616 34.60 43.33 28.24
N CYS A 617 33.72 42.32 28.23
CA CYS A 617 32.47 42.30 28.98
C CYS A 617 32.47 41.18 30.01
N PHE A 618 32.13 41.51 31.25
CA PHE A 618 32.01 40.58 32.38
C PHE A 618 30.62 40.75 33.03
N GLY A 619 29.67 39.89 32.68
CA GLY A 619 28.26 40.11 33.01
C GLY A 619 27.76 41.44 32.43
N GLU A 620 27.25 42.33 33.27
CA GLU A 620 26.74 43.66 32.88
C GLU A 620 27.85 44.75 32.73
N LYS A 621 29.07 44.49 33.19
CA LYS A 621 30.15 45.44 33.13
C LYS A 621 30.96 45.31 31.84
N GLN A 622 31.37 46.41 31.26
CA GLN A 622 32.23 46.43 30.07
C GLN A 622 33.34 47.43 30.16
N LYS A 623 34.50 47.16 29.55
CA LYS A 623 35.65 48.01 29.46
C LYS A 623 36.32 47.93 28.10
N MET A 624 36.56 49.07 27.46
CA MET A 624 37.22 49.12 26.15
C MET A 624 38.73 49.28 26.34
N LEU A 625 39.51 48.60 25.50
CA LEU A 625 40.93 48.73 25.43
C LEU A 625 41.30 49.98 24.63
N GLU A 626 41.88 50.99 25.26
CA GLU A 626 42.22 52.23 24.61
C GLU A 626 43.54 52.17 23.82
N ILE A 627 44.50 51.41 24.29
CA ILE A 627 45.85 51.27 23.71
C ILE A 627 46.13 49.79 23.48
N SER A 628 46.63 49.43 22.29
CA SER A 628 47.01 48.07 21.93
C SER A 628 48.05 47.50 22.91
N ALA A 629 47.89 46.20 23.23
CA ALA A 629 48.68 45.56 24.29
C ALA A 629 48.99 44.07 23.93
N LYS A 630 50.03 43.55 24.62
CA LYS A 630 50.43 42.12 24.57
C LYS A 630 50.20 41.49 25.92
N ASN A 631 50.11 40.14 25.89
CA ASN A 631 49.89 39.24 27.01
C ASN A 631 48.76 39.79 27.93
N VAL A 632 47.60 39.94 27.30
CA VAL A 632 46.39 40.45 27.96
C VAL A 632 45.73 39.35 28.75
N ASP A 633 45.49 39.58 30.05
CA ASP A 633 44.61 38.72 30.89
C ASP A 633 43.58 39.65 31.54
N ALA A 634 42.33 39.52 31.19
CA ALA A 634 41.22 40.33 31.67
C ALA A 634 40.27 39.52 32.55
N TYR A 635 39.89 40.06 33.70
CA TYR A 635 39.01 39.43 34.69
C TYR A 635 38.36 40.47 35.60
N LEU A 636 37.37 40.03 36.39
CA LEU A 636 36.85 40.87 37.50
C LEU A 636 37.61 40.58 38.79
N ASP A 637 38.02 41.63 39.46
CA ASP A 637 38.60 41.50 40.79
C ASP A 637 37.52 41.33 41.88
N LYS A 638 37.98 41.21 43.15
CA LYS A 638 37.08 41.04 44.32
C LYS A 638 36.19 42.25 44.58
N SER A 639 36.52 43.42 44.05
CA SER A 639 35.74 44.67 44.17
C SER A 639 34.69 44.75 43.05
N GLY A 640 34.75 43.82 42.08
CA GLY A 640 33.93 43.82 40.91
C GLY A 640 34.36 44.76 39.80
N GLU A 641 35.61 45.29 39.85
CA GLU A 641 36.17 46.08 38.78
C GLU A 641 36.88 45.25 37.74
N ILE A 642 36.79 45.68 36.44
CA ILE A 642 37.44 44.95 35.32
C ILE A 642 38.94 45.29 35.35
N ILE A 643 39.76 44.31 35.68
CA ILE A 643 41.24 44.39 35.61
C ILE A 643 41.66 43.87 34.23
N ILE A 644 42.59 44.55 33.60
CA ILE A 644 43.26 44.14 32.37
C ILE A 644 44.75 44.18 32.60
N ASP A 645 45.34 43.05 32.95
CA ASP A 645 46.77 42.88 33.05
C ASP A 645 47.35 42.80 31.63
N LYS A 646 48.33 43.65 31.33
CA LYS A 646 48.83 43.83 29.96
C LYS A 646 50.19 44.47 29.90
N PHE A 647 50.93 44.24 28.82
CA PHE A 647 52.08 44.99 28.39
C PHE A 647 51.70 45.86 27.19
N VAL A 648 52.07 47.09 27.15
CA VAL A 648 51.84 47.99 26.02
C VAL A 648 52.59 47.45 24.78
N LEU A 649 51.98 47.50 23.62
CA LEU A 649 52.49 46.91 22.38
C LEU A 649 53.58 47.82 21.79
#